data_e0d2d07ecb29f36b6e489e94490f2188
#
_entry.id   e0d2d07ecb29f36b6e489e94490f2188
#
_cell.length_a   1.000
_cell.length_b   1.000
_cell.length_c   1.000
_cell.angle_alpha   90.00
_cell.angle_beta   90.00
_cell.angle_gamma   90.00
#
_symmetry.space_group_name_H-M   'P 1'
#
loop_
_entity.id
_entity.type
_entity.pdbx_description
1 polymer ?
#
loop_
_entity_poly.entity_id
_entity_poly.type
_entity_poly.pdbx_seq_one_letter_code
_entity_poly.pdbx_strand_id
1 'polypeptide(L)'
;MNRLIAFFFVALPLLLSCGKPAEKYVIQPPQKPTGEQGKTDPPPTTDPTDPDTPFQPIDPPSETVVVGYAVYWEDSMPDPSLVTHINYAFALIKNDFETLDIQKTSRLSKIAALKSAKPGLKVLLSVGGWGAGNFSEMAADEKHRKNFCKNCLNAVTRYGLDGIDIDWEYPTSSMAGISSSPSDTKNFTLLMKDLRETLGRDRLLTMASASNARYVNFRDAIQYMDFVNVMTYDMGDPPEHNGALYNSSLASENCNDSVAKHVSNGVPTTKIVLGIPFYGHGDGKAFDDYVDFKDIHIDESKYTVRWDDNAKVPYVTDAAGKMVLTYDNAQSVGLKAEYVTQKSLAGAMYWNIEADDASFTLANAVAARLIKDYVPTKPSMDPNGILVTNPYVEKFLEEVTYTDNSYQTTKILDYPGGGPGTADVPPVHTITWTSDASAGALNLKVWESDWSRDYSLPAGASGQDLTNLVPGREYHYKVTASSGGKTVAEGSFKTKGMLHQVFFEPNVRNGRDLGGWKGLNGKTVAFRKVYRGGRLDGKYMNSTGKAEMRAEGIRAEVDLREAEDVPSKSPLGSDIDFYAPGFDSGYNHMVRDNPAKVKTTFEFVVNCVRAGKPVYFHCAAGRDRTGTLAVLLLGTLGVSESDMAKDYELTYFSPSEWSMSKKKDDNDNYMKDENGNYIYYYNHTRCNYSYPSIRKTIFNQTDSGTYQERIVKYLLQIGVAQKDIDDFRALMLE
;
A
#
# COMPACT_ATOMS: atom_id res chain seq x y z
N MET A 1 11.14 26.90 25.60
CA MET A 1 12.63 26.90 25.47
C MET A 1 12.96 26.51 24.06
N ASN A 2 13.43 27.49 23.29
CA ASN A 2 13.64 27.37 21.83
C ASN A 2 14.63 26.27 21.45
N ARG A 3 14.27 25.43 20.52
CA ARG A 3 15.24 24.69 19.71
C ARG A 3 15.05 25.06 18.23
N LEU A 4 16.00 25.86 17.73
CA LEU A 4 16.23 26.12 16.31
C LEU A 4 16.72 24.82 15.65
N ILE A 5 16.10 24.44 14.54
CA ILE A 5 16.67 23.47 13.62
C ILE A 5 17.35 24.27 12.51
N ALA A 6 18.68 24.13 12.42
CA ALA A 6 19.52 24.76 11.42
C ALA A 6 19.60 23.88 10.17
N PHE A 7 19.19 24.39 9.03
CA PHE A 7 19.46 23.79 7.73
C PHE A 7 20.86 24.18 7.25
N PHE A 8 21.68 23.17 6.97
CA PHE A 8 22.97 23.36 6.28
C PHE A 8 22.75 23.35 4.77
N PHE A 9 23.09 24.47 4.13
CA PHE A 9 23.29 24.54 2.67
C PHE A 9 24.71 24.08 2.34
N VAL A 10 24.83 23.04 1.51
CA VAL A 10 26.08 22.67 0.86
C VAL A 10 26.01 23.12 -0.59
N ALA A 11 26.84 24.09 -0.94
CA ALA A 11 27.05 24.54 -2.32
C ALA A 11 28.11 23.66 -2.99
N LEU A 12 27.80 23.14 -4.19
CA LEU A 12 28.76 22.44 -5.05
C LEU A 12 28.91 23.22 -6.36
N PRO A 13 30.13 23.40 -6.88
CA PRO A 13 30.40 24.29 -8.02
C PRO A 13 30.11 23.65 -9.36
N LEU A 14 29.62 24.50 -10.29
CA LEU A 14 29.44 24.20 -11.72
C LEU A 14 30.80 23.96 -12.43
N LEU A 15 30.85 22.87 -13.18
CA LEU A 15 31.83 22.68 -14.24
C LEU A 15 31.11 22.78 -15.59
N LEU A 16 31.51 23.77 -16.38
CA LEU A 16 31.13 23.97 -17.78
C LEU A 16 31.78 22.90 -18.68
N SER A 17 30.98 22.29 -19.54
CA SER A 17 31.47 21.59 -20.72
C SER A 17 30.64 21.99 -21.94
N CYS A 18 31.32 22.51 -22.98
CA CYS A 18 30.76 22.89 -24.26
C CYS A 18 30.45 21.68 -25.15
N GLY A 19 29.32 21.71 -25.86
CA GLY A 19 28.97 20.72 -26.90
C GLY A 19 27.82 21.16 -27.80
N LYS A 20 28.15 21.52 -29.00
CA LYS A 20 27.52 21.80 -30.31
C LYS A 20 25.97 21.69 -30.49
N PRO A 21 25.43 22.49 -31.46
CA PRO A 21 23.98 22.72 -31.58
C PRO A 21 23.26 21.63 -32.38
N ALA A 22 22.02 21.33 -31.98
CA ALA A 22 21.11 20.43 -32.67
C ALA A 22 20.14 21.19 -33.59
N GLU A 23 19.86 20.56 -34.73
CA GLU A 23 19.10 21.09 -35.86
C GLU A 23 17.63 21.34 -35.54
N LYS A 24 17.08 22.38 -36.22
CA LYS A 24 15.66 22.75 -36.18
C LYS A 24 14.81 21.81 -37.04
N TYR A 25 13.88 21.12 -36.46
CA TYR A 25 12.74 20.54 -37.18
C TYR A 25 11.56 21.52 -37.18
N VAL A 26 11.14 21.89 -38.40
CA VAL A 26 9.93 22.69 -38.64
C VAL A 26 8.76 21.74 -38.83
N ILE A 27 7.75 21.82 -37.95
CA ILE A 27 6.49 21.09 -38.10
C ILE A 27 5.46 22.02 -38.77
N GLN A 28 4.95 21.61 -39.92
CA GLN A 28 3.85 22.29 -40.62
C GLN A 28 2.49 21.90 -39.97
N PRO A 29 1.51 22.81 -39.90
CA PRO A 29 0.19 22.53 -39.38
C PRO A 29 -0.68 21.73 -40.38
N PRO A 30 -1.60 20.86 -39.87
CA PRO A 30 -2.50 20.09 -40.74
C PRO A 30 -3.62 20.96 -41.35
N GLN A 31 -3.95 20.69 -42.61
CA GLN A 31 -5.02 21.33 -43.36
C GLN A 31 -6.40 20.87 -42.94
N LYS A 32 -7.37 21.80 -42.96
CA LYS A 32 -8.79 21.58 -42.73
C LYS A 32 -9.46 20.81 -43.86
N PRO A 33 -10.43 19.94 -43.58
CA PRO A 33 -11.40 19.50 -44.60
C PRO A 33 -12.58 20.52 -44.65
N THR A 34 -12.94 20.86 -45.86
CA THR A 34 -14.14 21.63 -46.24
C THR A 34 -15.35 20.70 -46.35
N GLY A 35 -16.45 21.09 -45.75
CA GLY A 35 -17.76 20.44 -45.93
C GLY A 35 -18.86 21.23 -45.25
N GLU A 36 -19.76 21.80 -46.08
CA GLU A 36 -20.86 22.70 -45.72
C GLU A 36 -22.06 21.99 -45.09
N GLN A 37 -22.71 22.72 -44.24
CA GLN A 37 -24.14 23.06 -44.07
C GLN A 37 -24.86 22.51 -42.84
N GLY A 38 -25.44 23.50 -42.11
CA GLY A 38 -26.45 23.28 -41.08
C GLY A 38 -26.46 24.43 -40.06
N LYS A 39 -27.03 25.59 -40.41
CA LYS A 39 -27.30 26.70 -39.47
C LYS A 39 -28.36 26.26 -38.47
N THR A 40 -28.00 26.21 -37.19
CA THR A 40 -28.90 26.45 -36.06
C THR A 40 -28.26 27.55 -35.23
N ASP A 41 -29.01 28.58 -34.95
CA ASP A 41 -28.56 29.73 -34.17
C ASP A 41 -28.18 29.28 -32.75
N PRO A 42 -27.06 29.79 -32.19
CA PRO A 42 -26.73 29.53 -30.79
C PRO A 42 -27.67 30.28 -29.86
N PRO A 43 -27.94 29.74 -28.65
CA PRO A 43 -28.68 30.46 -27.63
C PRO A 43 -27.94 31.75 -27.25
N PRO A 44 -28.65 32.79 -26.78
CA PRO A 44 -28.06 34.09 -26.52
C PRO A 44 -26.99 33.99 -25.44
N THR A 45 -25.76 34.29 -25.81
CA THR A 45 -24.67 34.51 -24.85
C THR A 45 -24.98 35.78 -24.07
N THR A 46 -25.30 35.67 -22.81
CA THR A 46 -25.28 36.81 -21.88
C THR A 46 -23.83 37.27 -21.76
N ASP A 47 -23.57 38.48 -22.16
CA ASP A 47 -22.29 39.18 -22.03
C ASP A 47 -21.98 39.37 -20.54
N PRO A 48 -20.87 38.83 -20.00
CA PRO A 48 -20.55 38.93 -18.57
C PRO A 48 -19.97 40.28 -18.17
N THR A 49 -19.98 41.30 -18.99
CA THR A 49 -19.24 42.55 -18.79
C THR A 49 -20.10 43.80 -18.59
N ASP A 50 -21.33 43.65 -18.10
CA ASP A 50 -22.06 44.82 -17.59
C ASP A 50 -21.62 45.13 -16.16
N PRO A 51 -20.88 46.23 -15.90
CA PRO A 51 -20.38 46.58 -14.56
C PRO A 51 -21.45 46.90 -13.54
N ASP A 52 -22.71 47.04 -13.95
CA ASP A 52 -23.85 47.36 -13.06
C ASP A 52 -24.66 46.12 -12.66
N THR A 53 -24.34 44.94 -13.17
CA THR A 53 -25.00 43.69 -12.74
C THR A 53 -24.43 43.20 -11.39
N PRO A 54 -25.24 43.11 -10.30
CA PRO A 54 -24.80 42.61 -9.03
C PRO A 54 -24.22 41.17 -9.18
N PHE A 55 -23.06 40.90 -8.53
CA PHE A 55 -22.49 39.55 -8.51
C PHE A 55 -23.52 38.57 -7.95
N GLN A 56 -23.79 37.51 -8.69
CA GLN A 56 -24.65 36.42 -8.23
C GLN A 56 -23.80 35.47 -7.39
N PRO A 57 -24.15 35.18 -6.12
CA PRO A 57 -23.43 34.23 -5.31
C PRO A 57 -23.26 32.86 -5.98
N ILE A 58 -22.18 32.17 -5.65
CA ILE A 58 -21.99 30.80 -6.09
C ILE A 58 -22.94 29.88 -5.31
N ASP A 59 -23.62 28.99 -6.01
CA ASP A 59 -24.49 27.99 -5.39
C ASP A 59 -23.68 26.97 -4.59
N PRO A 60 -24.25 26.36 -3.53
CA PRO A 60 -23.61 25.25 -2.84
C PRO A 60 -23.49 24.02 -3.74
N PRO A 61 -22.61 23.06 -3.42
CA PRO A 61 -22.55 21.78 -4.13
C PRO A 61 -23.91 21.10 -4.18
N SER A 62 -24.27 20.56 -5.35
CA SER A 62 -25.54 19.84 -5.56
C SER A 62 -25.53 18.42 -4.98
N GLU A 63 -24.33 17.87 -4.73
CA GLU A 63 -24.11 16.55 -4.15
C GLU A 63 -23.15 16.65 -2.95
N THR A 64 -23.22 15.68 -2.05
CA THR A 64 -22.31 15.61 -0.90
C THR A 64 -20.87 15.47 -1.39
N VAL A 65 -19.97 16.31 -0.88
CA VAL A 65 -18.56 16.28 -1.23
C VAL A 65 -17.75 15.49 -0.19
N VAL A 66 -16.79 14.72 -0.68
CA VAL A 66 -15.76 14.07 0.14
C VAL A 66 -14.41 14.52 -0.41
N VAL A 67 -13.71 15.34 0.37
CA VAL A 67 -12.44 15.97 -0.01
C VAL A 67 -11.30 15.26 0.70
N GLY A 68 -10.32 14.76 -0.05
CA GLY A 68 -9.05 14.27 0.51
C GLY A 68 -7.90 15.19 0.13
N TYR A 69 -7.09 15.60 1.11
CA TYR A 69 -5.84 16.31 0.82
C TYR A 69 -4.76 15.29 0.48
N ALA A 70 -4.17 15.39 -0.71
CA ALA A 70 -3.05 14.58 -1.17
C ALA A 70 -1.75 15.39 -1.07
N VAL A 71 -0.83 14.94 -0.21
CA VAL A 71 0.39 15.71 0.10
C VAL A 71 1.50 15.45 -0.91
N TYR A 72 2.31 16.47 -1.20
CA TYR A 72 3.37 16.36 -2.23
C TYR A 72 4.57 15.50 -1.79
N TRP A 73 4.83 15.40 -0.48
CA TRP A 73 6.01 14.67 0.05
C TRP A 73 5.86 13.17 0.10
N GLU A 74 4.66 12.64 -0.09
CA GLU A 74 4.38 11.21 -0.23
C GLU A 74 4.30 10.79 -1.70
N ASP A 75 4.44 9.49 -1.97
CA ASP A 75 4.43 8.95 -3.35
C ASP A 75 3.24 7.99 -3.61
N SER A 76 2.55 7.51 -2.57
CA SER A 76 1.34 6.68 -2.70
C SER A 76 0.24 7.40 -3.46
N MET A 77 -0.54 6.67 -4.25
CA MET A 77 -1.60 7.26 -5.06
C MET A 77 -2.94 7.16 -4.34
N PRO A 78 -3.74 8.24 -4.32
CA PRO A 78 -5.10 8.20 -3.80
C PRO A 78 -5.98 7.17 -4.51
N ASP A 79 -6.85 6.47 -3.76
CA ASP A 79 -7.95 5.73 -4.36
C ASP A 79 -9.08 6.70 -4.73
N PRO A 80 -9.34 6.94 -6.03
CA PRO A 80 -10.34 7.89 -6.45
C PRO A 80 -11.76 7.46 -6.07
N SER A 81 -12.01 6.18 -5.74
CA SER A 81 -13.36 5.71 -5.36
C SER A 81 -13.81 6.25 -4.00
N LEU A 82 -12.85 6.59 -3.14
CA LEU A 82 -13.08 7.03 -1.76
C LEU A 82 -13.27 8.54 -1.60
N VAL A 83 -13.12 9.30 -2.68
CA VAL A 83 -13.24 10.77 -2.69
C VAL A 83 -14.07 11.25 -3.86
N THR A 84 -14.68 12.42 -3.72
CA THR A 84 -15.28 13.18 -4.84
C THR A 84 -14.33 14.29 -5.29
N HIS A 85 -13.46 14.76 -4.39
CA HIS A 85 -12.50 15.84 -4.60
C HIS A 85 -11.14 15.47 -4.02
N ILE A 86 -10.08 15.87 -4.71
CA ILE A 86 -8.71 15.80 -4.20
C ILE A 86 -8.12 17.20 -4.23
N ASN A 87 -7.70 17.69 -3.06
CA ASN A 87 -6.91 18.91 -2.93
C ASN A 87 -5.42 18.54 -2.89
N TYR A 88 -4.68 18.89 -3.93
CA TYR A 88 -3.23 18.64 -3.98
C TYR A 88 -2.47 19.66 -3.14
N ALA A 89 -1.87 19.23 -2.07
CA ALA A 89 -1.15 20.04 -1.10
C ALA A 89 0.38 19.87 -1.29
N PHE A 90 1.18 20.90 -1.69
CA PHE A 90 0.77 22.30 -1.87
C PHE A 90 1.49 22.97 -3.05
N ALA A 91 1.00 24.16 -3.42
CA ALA A 91 1.77 25.18 -4.07
C ALA A 91 2.07 26.33 -3.07
N LEU A 92 3.24 26.94 -3.20
CA LEU A 92 3.64 28.09 -2.40
C LEU A 92 3.69 29.37 -3.22
N ILE A 93 3.50 30.52 -2.60
CA ILE A 93 3.67 31.81 -3.25
C ILE A 93 5.16 32.20 -3.16
N LYS A 94 5.78 32.49 -4.31
CA LYS A 94 7.19 32.93 -4.32
C LYS A 94 7.38 34.36 -3.80
N ASN A 95 8.62 34.73 -3.56
CA ASN A 95 8.98 36.05 -3.03
C ASN A 95 8.68 37.23 -3.98
N ASP A 96 8.20 36.97 -5.19
CA ASP A 96 7.67 37.99 -6.10
C ASP A 96 6.19 38.30 -5.81
N PHE A 97 5.57 37.58 -4.87
CA PHE A 97 4.18 37.69 -4.45
C PHE A 97 3.14 37.41 -5.54
N GLU A 98 3.55 36.78 -6.62
CA GLU A 98 2.72 36.52 -7.81
C GLU A 98 2.81 35.06 -8.29
N THR A 99 4.01 34.50 -8.31
CA THR A 99 4.31 33.22 -8.96
C THR A 99 4.08 32.06 -7.99
N LEU A 100 3.49 30.98 -8.51
CA LEU A 100 3.34 29.71 -7.75
C LEU A 100 4.59 28.85 -7.86
N ASP A 101 5.00 28.29 -6.74
CA ASP A 101 5.97 27.18 -6.66
C ASP A 101 5.21 25.89 -6.36
N ILE A 102 4.84 25.17 -7.41
CA ILE A 102 4.06 23.94 -7.29
C ILE A 102 5.01 22.79 -7.01
N GLN A 103 4.86 22.17 -5.84
CA GLN A 103 5.72 21.08 -5.40
C GLN A 103 5.41 19.78 -6.16
N LYS A 104 6.44 18.99 -6.50
CA LYS A 104 6.35 17.70 -7.22
C LYS A 104 5.30 17.66 -8.34
N THR A 105 5.43 18.52 -9.35
CA THR A 105 4.45 18.63 -10.45
C THR A 105 4.19 17.33 -11.21
N SER A 106 5.12 16.38 -11.19
CA SER A 106 4.93 15.04 -11.76
C SER A 106 3.87 14.23 -10.98
N ARG A 107 3.82 14.37 -9.65
CA ARG A 107 2.80 13.77 -8.80
C ARG A 107 1.44 14.43 -9.04
N LEU A 108 1.38 15.76 -9.08
CA LEU A 108 0.17 16.49 -9.43
C LEU A 108 -0.44 16.00 -10.76
N SER A 109 0.40 15.83 -11.78
CA SER A 109 -0.06 15.33 -13.09
C SER A 109 -0.63 13.91 -13.01
N LYS A 110 -0.03 13.02 -12.20
CA LYS A 110 -0.54 11.66 -11.98
C LYS A 110 -1.89 11.69 -11.26
N ILE A 111 -2.02 12.51 -10.23
CA ILE A 111 -3.29 12.67 -9.48
C ILE A 111 -4.38 13.26 -10.39
N ALA A 112 -4.08 14.28 -11.19
CA ALA A 112 -5.02 14.82 -12.16
C ALA A 112 -5.48 13.77 -13.19
N ALA A 113 -4.61 12.83 -13.57
CA ALA A 113 -4.95 11.75 -14.49
C ALA A 113 -5.96 10.73 -13.90
N LEU A 114 -6.16 10.68 -12.58
CA LEU A 114 -7.18 9.83 -11.94
C LEU A 114 -8.60 10.16 -12.38
N LYS A 115 -8.84 11.38 -12.87
CA LYS A 115 -10.11 11.80 -13.49
C LYS A 115 -10.53 10.90 -14.67
N SER A 116 -9.56 10.29 -15.35
CA SER A 116 -9.86 9.33 -16.43
C SER A 116 -10.39 7.99 -15.88
N ALA A 117 -10.00 7.61 -14.67
CA ALA A 117 -10.47 6.40 -14.02
C ALA A 117 -11.81 6.60 -13.30
N LYS A 118 -12.07 7.81 -12.79
CA LYS A 118 -13.33 8.19 -12.14
C LYS A 118 -13.90 9.46 -12.78
N PRO A 119 -14.77 9.36 -13.78
CA PRO A 119 -15.50 10.50 -14.29
C PRO A 119 -16.28 11.21 -13.17
N GLY A 120 -16.14 12.54 -13.11
CA GLY A 120 -16.74 13.35 -12.04
C GLY A 120 -15.80 13.68 -10.87
N LEU A 121 -14.67 12.98 -10.72
CA LEU A 121 -13.63 13.37 -9.75
C LEU A 121 -13.14 14.79 -10.04
N LYS A 122 -13.06 15.61 -9.00
CA LYS A 122 -12.50 16.97 -9.04
C LYS A 122 -11.11 16.99 -8.43
N VAL A 123 -10.17 17.69 -9.06
CA VAL A 123 -8.81 17.86 -8.55
C VAL A 123 -8.50 19.35 -8.49
N LEU A 124 -8.21 19.86 -7.29
CA LEU A 124 -7.87 21.24 -7.02
C LEU A 124 -6.38 21.33 -6.62
N LEU A 125 -5.78 22.49 -6.89
CA LEU A 125 -4.49 22.84 -6.33
C LEU A 125 -4.71 23.64 -5.06
N SER A 126 -4.27 23.11 -3.91
CA SER A 126 -4.22 23.85 -2.66
C SER A 126 -2.99 24.73 -2.62
N VAL A 127 -3.19 26.01 -2.34
CA VAL A 127 -2.11 27.01 -2.23
C VAL A 127 -2.03 27.44 -0.79
N GLY A 128 -0.86 27.21 -0.15
CA GLY A 128 -0.66 27.57 1.24
C GLY A 128 -0.14 26.43 2.09
N GLY A 129 -0.79 26.25 3.24
CA GLY A 129 -0.44 25.33 4.31
C GLY A 129 0.30 26.02 5.46
N TRP A 130 0.45 25.31 6.59
CA TRP A 130 1.12 25.84 7.77
C TRP A 130 2.53 26.35 7.48
N GLY A 131 2.79 27.62 7.83
CA GLY A 131 4.06 28.28 7.59
C GLY A 131 4.27 28.83 6.17
N ALA A 132 3.30 28.67 5.27
CA ALA A 132 3.37 29.24 3.93
C ALA A 132 3.12 30.75 3.94
N GLY A 133 4.18 31.54 3.75
CA GLY A 133 4.16 33.01 3.78
C GLY A 133 3.76 33.66 2.46
N ASN A 134 4.01 34.96 2.37
CA ASN A 134 3.80 35.83 1.20
C ASN A 134 2.32 36.14 0.86
N PHE A 135 1.36 35.63 1.62
CA PHE A 135 -0.07 35.90 1.40
C PHE A 135 -0.45 37.35 1.74
N SER A 136 0.05 37.89 2.87
CA SER A 136 -0.30 39.24 3.31
C SER A 136 0.15 40.29 2.30
N GLU A 137 1.38 40.17 1.79
CA GLU A 137 1.95 41.04 0.75
C GLU A 137 1.24 40.88 -0.60
N MET A 138 1.01 39.65 -1.02
CA MET A 138 0.29 39.34 -2.27
C MET A 138 -1.13 39.91 -2.24
N ALA A 139 -1.87 39.69 -1.15
CA ALA A 139 -3.27 40.10 -1.05
C ALA A 139 -3.46 41.61 -0.86
N ALA A 140 -2.46 42.31 -0.27
CA ALA A 140 -2.51 43.74 -0.05
C ALA A 140 -2.40 44.59 -1.32
N ASP A 141 -1.61 44.14 -2.30
CA ASP A 141 -1.36 44.87 -3.55
C ASP A 141 -2.25 44.35 -4.67
N GLU A 142 -3.04 45.23 -5.32
CA GLU A 142 -3.96 44.83 -6.37
C GLU A 142 -3.27 44.19 -7.57
N LYS A 143 -2.07 44.66 -7.95
CA LYS A 143 -1.33 44.13 -9.10
C LYS A 143 -0.82 42.73 -8.79
N HIS A 144 -0.20 42.54 -7.61
CA HIS A 144 0.24 41.21 -7.16
C HIS A 144 -0.91 40.24 -7.08
N ARG A 145 -2.03 40.64 -6.46
CA ARG A 145 -3.24 39.82 -6.32
C ARG A 145 -3.80 39.39 -7.67
N LYS A 146 -3.93 40.32 -8.63
CA LYS A 146 -4.44 39.99 -9.98
C LYS A 146 -3.47 39.11 -10.78
N ASN A 147 -2.15 39.30 -10.63
CA ASN A 147 -1.15 38.45 -11.28
C ASN A 147 -1.12 37.04 -10.67
N PHE A 148 -1.23 36.94 -9.33
CA PHE A 148 -1.39 35.67 -8.64
C PHE A 148 -2.63 34.92 -9.14
N CYS A 149 -3.79 35.57 -9.26
CA CYS A 149 -5.00 34.96 -9.78
C CYS A 149 -4.80 34.40 -11.21
N LYS A 150 -4.12 35.15 -12.09
CA LYS A 150 -3.77 34.68 -13.46
C LYS A 150 -2.83 33.45 -13.39
N ASN A 151 -1.87 33.42 -12.48
CA ASN A 151 -0.97 32.30 -12.31
C ASN A 151 -1.71 31.05 -11.79
N CYS A 152 -2.70 31.24 -10.91
CA CYS A 152 -3.63 30.18 -10.50
C CYS A 152 -4.42 29.61 -11.69
N LEU A 153 -5.01 30.47 -12.53
CA LEU A 153 -5.72 30.02 -13.74
C LEU A 153 -4.80 29.30 -14.72
N ASN A 154 -3.57 29.78 -14.90
CA ASN A 154 -2.57 29.13 -15.72
C ASN A 154 -2.22 27.73 -15.21
N ALA A 155 -2.06 27.55 -13.88
CA ALA A 155 -1.82 26.26 -13.27
C ALA A 155 -3.02 25.31 -13.47
N VAL A 156 -4.25 25.76 -13.21
CA VAL A 156 -5.47 25.00 -13.44
C VAL A 156 -5.54 24.51 -14.89
N THR A 157 -5.30 25.41 -15.84
CA THR A 157 -5.34 25.09 -17.28
C THR A 157 -4.22 24.13 -17.69
N ARG A 158 -2.99 24.38 -17.22
CA ARG A 158 -1.82 23.60 -17.58
C ARG A 158 -1.91 22.15 -17.12
N TYR A 159 -2.41 21.92 -15.92
CA TYR A 159 -2.47 20.59 -15.32
C TYR A 159 -3.86 19.93 -15.43
N GLY A 160 -4.82 20.59 -16.10
CA GLY A 160 -6.18 20.07 -16.27
C GLY A 160 -6.95 19.93 -14.96
N LEU A 161 -6.75 20.87 -14.03
CA LEU A 161 -7.38 20.86 -12.72
C LEU A 161 -8.80 21.47 -12.79
N ASP A 162 -9.58 21.26 -11.73
CA ASP A 162 -10.95 21.74 -11.64
C ASP A 162 -11.07 23.03 -10.82
N GLY A 163 -10.02 23.45 -10.12
CA GLY A 163 -10.08 24.67 -9.32
C GLY A 163 -8.86 24.92 -8.43
N ILE A 164 -9.05 25.86 -7.52
CA ILE A 164 -8.06 26.29 -6.53
C ILE A 164 -8.70 26.20 -5.14
N ASP A 165 -7.90 25.72 -4.19
CA ASP A 165 -8.14 25.78 -2.75
C ASP A 165 -7.15 26.76 -2.13
N ILE A 166 -7.59 27.65 -1.22
CA ILE A 166 -6.74 28.60 -0.52
C ILE A 166 -6.59 28.18 0.93
N ASP A 167 -5.37 27.91 1.31
CA ASP A 167 -5.00 27.48 2.65
C ASP A 167 -4.04 28.50 3.30
N TRP A 168 -4.58 29.68 3.60
CA TRP A 168 -3.83 30.76 4.28
C TRP A 168 -3.99 30.65 5.79
N GLU A 169 -2.92 30.27 6.49
CA GLU A 169 -2.91 29.99 7.92
C GLU A 169 -2.07 31.01 8.73
N TYR A 170 -2.59 32.18 9.11
CA TYR A 170 -3.96 32.68 8.86
C TYR A 170 -3.92 34.18 8.56
N PRO A 171 -4.93 34.76 7.86
CA PRO A 171 -5.06 36.20 7.76
C PRO A 171 -5.01 36.89 9.13
N THR A 172 -4.29 38.02 9.27
CA THR A 172 -4.09 38.76 10.51
C THR A 172 -3.32 38.07 11.63
N SER A 173 -2.74 36.88 11.36
CA SER A 173 -2.01 36.09 12.36
C SER A 173 -0.60 35.78 11.89
N SER A 174 0.38 35.99 12.75
CA SER A 174 1.78 35.57 12.51
C SER A 174 2.14 34.27 13.24
N MET A 175 1.17 33.53 13.73
CA MET A 175 1.38 32.36 14.60
C MET A 175 2.19 31.25 13.90
N ALA A 176 2.01 31.06 12.60
CA ALA A 176 2.78 30.10 11.79
C ALA A 176 4.16 30.64 11.33
N GLY A 177 4.64 31.74 11.90
CA GLY A 177 5.90 32.37 11.50
C GLY A 177 5.83 33.17 10.19
N ILE A 178 4.64 33.48 9.70
CA ILE A 178 4.39 34.23 8.47
C ILE A 178 4.14 35.71 8.73
N SER A 179 4.26 36.53 7.68
CA SER A 179 3.85 37.94 7.72
C SER A 179 2.33 38.09 7.89
N SER A 180 1.90 39.13 8.55
CA SER A 180 0.47 39.41 8.73
C SER A 180 0.21 40.93 8.85
N SER A 181 -1.01 41.32 8.48
CA SER A 181 -1.49 42.71 8.57
C SER A 181 -2.91 42.75 9.13
N PRO A 182 -3.27 43.83 9.90
CA PRO A 182 -4.65 44.04 10.32
C PRO A 182 -5.66 44.10 9.13
N SER A 183 -5.20 44.38 7.93
CA SER A 183 -5.99 44.48 6.72
C SER A 183 -6.25 43.12 6.04
N ASP A 184 -5.60 42.06 6.50
CA ASP A 184 -5.62 40.75 5.78
C ASP A 184 -7.03 40.15 5.67
N THR A 185 -7.89 40.32 6.69
CA THR A 185 -9.30 39.88 6.61
C THR A 185 -10.05 40.54 5.42
N LYS A 186 -9.81 41.85 5.20
CA LYS A 186 -10.37 42.57 4.05
C LYS A 186 -9.69 42.13 2.76
N ASN A 187 -8.38 42.01 2.76
CA ASN A 187 -7.59 41.62 1.60
C ASN A 187 -7.90 40.19 1.16
N PHE A 188 -8.21 39.29 2.11
CA PHE A 188 -8.70 37.94 1.81
C PHE A 188 -10.02 37.97 1.01
N THR A 189 -10.98 38.83 1.41
CA THR A 189 -12.23 38.97 0.67
C THR A 189 -11.99 39.47 -0.76
N LEU A 190 -11.05 40.42 -0.94
CA LEU A 190 -10.66 40.91 -2.25
C LEU A 190 -9.98 39.81 -3.09
N LEU A 191 -9.12 39.01 -2.46
CA LEU A 191 -8.47 37.86 -3.11
C LEU A 191 -9.50 36.86 -3.62
N MET A 192 -10.47 36.46 -2.79
CA MET A 192 -11.49 35.49 -3.21
C MET A 192 -12.38 36.03 -4.32
N LYS A 193 -12.66 37.33 -4.31
CA LYS A 193 -13.35 38.00 -5.41
C LYS A 193 -12.54 37.95 -6.71
N ASP A 194 -11.28 38.40 -6.68
CA ASP A 194 -10.42 38.43 -7.86
C ASP A 194 -10.14 37.04 -8.41
N LEU A 195 -10.00 36.02 -7.53
CA LEU A 195 -9.89 34.62 -7.93
C LEU A 195 -11.16 34.14 -8.65
N ARG A 196 -12.33 34.41 -8.11
CA ARG A 196 -13.61 34.03 -8.71
C ARG A 196 -13.80 34.69 -10.06
N GLU A 197 -13.53 35.97 -10.19
CA GLU A 197 -13.58 36.69 -11.46
C GLU A 197 -12.61 36.10 -12.50
N THR A 198 -11.41 35.70 -12.07
CA THR A 198 -10.40 35.12 -12.94
C THR A 198 -10.68 33.69 -13.36
N LEU A 199 -11.13 32.85 -12.41
CA LEU A 199 -11.42 31.42 -12.64
C LEU A 199 -12.74 31.21 -13.40
N GLY A 200 -13.67 32.16 -13.34
CA GLY A 200 -15.03 32.00 -13.84
C GLY A 200 -15.89 31.16 -12.89
N ARG A 201 -17.12 30.82 -13.30
CA ARG A 201 -18.07 30.06 -12.47
C ARG A 201 -17.95 28.56 -12.61
N ASP A 202 -17.30 28.08 -13.66
CA ASP A 202 -17.18 26.66 -13.98
C ASP A 202 -16.06 25.95 -13.22
N ARG A 203 -15.18 26.72 -12.57
CA ARG A 203 -14.07 26.19 -11.77
C ARG A 203 -14.34 26.39 -10.29
N LEU A 204 -13.92 25.41 -9.50
CA LEU A 204 -14.10 25.43 -8.05
C LEU A 204 -13.12 26.42 -7.40
N LEU A 205 -13.62 27.13 -6.38
CA LEU A 205 -12.82 27.97 -5.50
C LEU A 205 -13.22 27.66 -4.06
N THR A 206 -12.32 27.08 -3.29
CA THR A 206 -12.52 26.66 -1.92
C THR A 206 -11.46 27.26 -1.01
N MET A 207 -11.59 27.06 0.28
CA MET A 207 -10.58 27.43 1.26
C MET A 207 -10.54 26.44 2.44
N ALA A 208 -9.40 26.31 3.10
CA ALA A 208 -9.28 25.76 4.42
C ALA A 208 -9.48 26.87 5.48
N SER A 209 -10.28 26.58 6.51
CA SER A 209 -10.62 27.54 7.56
C SER A 209 -10.32 27.00 8.94
N ALA A 210 -9.73 27.85 9.80
CA ALA A 210 -9.55 27.53 11.22
C ALA A 210 -10.87 27.15 11.90
N SER A 211 -10.84 26.21 12.85
CA SER A 211 -12.01 25.72 13.61
C SER A 211 -12.86 26.81 14.23
N ASN A 212 -12.23 27.90 14.63
CA ASN A 212 -12.89 29.01 15.36
C ASN A 212 -13.53 30.08 14.47
N ALA A 213 -13.44 30.00 13.13
CA ALA A 213 -13.98 30.93 12.15
C ALA A 213 -13.54 32.40 12.31
N ARG A 214 -12.36 32.65 12.92
CA ARG A 214 -11.99 33.98 13.45
C ARG A 214 -11.32 34.90 12.43
N TYR A 215 -10.66 34.37 11.40
CA TYR A 215 -9.72 35.14 10.57
C TYR A 215 -10.35 35.73 9.30
N VAL A 216 -11.53 35.28 8.93
CA VAL A 216 -12.20 35.61 7.67
C VAL A 216 -13.57 36.27 7.91
N ASN A 217 -13.87 37.33 7.16
CA ASN A 217 -15.24 37.85 7.09
C ASN A 217 -16.07 37.03 6.11
N PHE A 218 -16.66 35.93 6.59
CA PHE A 218 -17.45 35.03 5.76
C PHE A 218 -18.69 35.68 5.17
N ARG A 219 -19.31 36.68 5.84
CA ARG A 219 -20.50 37.35 5.30
C ARG A 219 -20.23 37.97 3.94
N ASP A 220 -19.00 38.49 3.74
CA ASP A 220 -18.62 39.11 2.48
C ASP A 220 -17.92 38.14 1.53
N ALA A 221 -17.15 37.17 2.04
CA ALA A 221 -16.34 36.28 1.22
C ALA A 221 -17.04 35.05 0.68
N ILE A 222 -18.04 34.49 1.41
CA ILE A 222 -18.67 33.20 1.09
C ILE A 222 -19.39 33.18 -0.26
N GLN A 223 -19.83 34.34 -0.74
CA GLN A 223 -20.50 34.45 -2.03
C GLN A 223 -19.62 34.07 -3.21
N TYR A 224 -18.28 34.16 -3.06
CA TYR A 224 -17.31 33.84 -4.11
C TYR A 224 -16.84 32.37 -4.09
N MET A 225 -17.14 31.63 -3.02
CA MET A 225 -16.65 30.27 -2.78
C MET A 225 -17.72 29.21 -3.02
N ASP A 226 -17.29 28.04 -3.47
CA ASP A 226 -18.13 26.86 -3.62
C ASP A 226 -18.42 26.25 -2.24
N PHE A 227 -17.39 26.03 -1.44
CA PHE A 227 -17.50 25.54 -0.06
C PHE A 227 -16.25 25.89 0.77
N VAL A 228 -16.33 25.63 2.08
CA VAL A 228 -15.27 25.90 3.07
C VAL A 228 -14.91 24.59 3.75
N ASN A 229 -13.64 24.18 3.65
CA ASN A 229 -13.05 23.06 4.37
C ASN A 229 -12.70 23.53 5.80
N VAL A 230 -13.53 23.20 6.76
CA VAL A 230 -13.31 23.62 8.16
C VAL A 230 -12.37 22.63 8.82
N MET A 231 -11.19 23.09 9.26
CA MET A 231 -10.18 22.27 9.95
C MET A 231 -10.63 22.00 11.38
N THR A 232 -11.52 21.04 11.58
CA THR A 232 -12.04 20.60 12.87
C THR A 232 -11.13 19.55 13.50
N TYR A 233 -9.85 19.91 13.56
CA TYR A 233 -8.75 19.17 14.17
C TYR A 233 -7.70 20.17 14.67
N ASP A 234 -6.64 19.68 15.30
CA ASP A 234 -5.67 20.48 16.05
C ASP A 234 -6.34 21.36 17.13
N MET A 235 -7.45 20.84 17.67
CA MET A 235 -8.25 21.53 18.69
C MET A 235 -7.78 21.22 20.12
N GLY A 236 -6.87 20.25 20.29
CA GLY A 236 -6.25 19.92 21.57
C GLY A 236 -5.17 18.85 21.45
N ASP A 237 -4.25 18.91 22.39
CA ASP A 237 -3.21 17.91 22.63
C ASP A 237 -3.50 17.17 23.95
N PRO A 238 -2.96 15.99 24.22
CA PRO A 238 -3.14 15.32 25.50
C PRO A 238 -2.84 16.28 26.71
N PRO A 239 -3.79 16.51 27.63
CA PRO A 239 -4.95 15.65 27.92
C PRO A 239 -6.27 16.03 27.22
N GLU A 240 -6.29 16.87 26.21
CA GLU A 240 -7.48 17.20 25.45
C GLU A 240 -7.55 16.44 24.11
N HIS A 241 -8.74 16.33 23.52
CA HIS A 241 -8.95 15.65 22.25
C HIS A 241 -8.56 16.52 21.05
N ASN A 242 -7.85 15.93 20.09
CA ASN A 242 -7.49 16.56 18.82
C ASN A 242 -8.73 16.98 17.99
N GLY A 243 -9.71 16.09 17.85
CA GLY A 243 -10.85 16.29 16.93
C GLY A 243 -12.18 15.80 17.52
N ALA A 244 -12.52 16.18 18.76
CA ALA A 244 -13.78 15.79 19.40
C ALA A 244 -15.00 16.21 18.56
N LEU A 245 -16.02 15.32 18.43
CA LEU A 245 -17.25 15.66 17.72
C LEU A 245 -18.11 16.61 18.57
N TYR A 246 -18.21 16.36 19.86
CA TYR A 246 -18.99 17.15 20.82
C TYR A 246 -18.16 17.53 22.04
N ASN A 247 -18.67 18.47 22.82
CA ASN A 247 -18.05 18.88 24.09
C ASN A 247 -17.96 17.73 25.10
N SER A 248 -16.85 17.69 25.81
CA SER A 248 -16.64 16.78 26.95
C SER A 248 -15.70 17.42 27.97
N SER A 249 -15.45 16.74 29.09
CA SER A 249 -14.43 17.20 30.06
C SER A 249 -12.99 17.11 29.53
N LEU A 250 -12.79 16.44 28.38
CA LEU A 250 -11.51 16.27 27.68
C LEU A 250 -11.50 17.00 26.33
N ALA A 251 -12.43 17.92 26.11
CA ALA A 251 -12.52 18.68 24.84
C ALA A 251 -13.08 20.08 25.09
N SER A 252 -12.22 21.08 25.12
CA SER A 252 -12.60 22.50 25.22
C SER A 252 -13.08 23.05 23.88
N GLU A 253 -12.59 22.53 22.76
CA GLU A 253 -13.07 22.79 21.39
C GLU A 253 -13.59 21.49 20.75
N ASN A 254 -14.53 21.62 19.82
CA ASN A 254 -15.14 20.45 19.16
C ASN A 254 -15.75 20.81 17.79
N CYS A 255 -16.01 19.80 16.97
CA CYS A 255 -16.57 19.94 15.62
C CYS A 255 -17.93 20.66 15.63
N ASN A 256 -18.85 20.31 16.55
CA ASN A 256 -20.21 20.90 16.60
C ASN A 256 -20.16 22.41 16.85
N ASP A 257 -19.32 22.87 17.76
CA ASP A 257 -19.16 24.30 18.07
C ASP A 257 -18.45 25.02 16.93
N SER A 258 -17.50 24.39 16.26
CA SER A 258 -16.84 24.93 15.08
C SER A 258 -17.83 25.18 13.95
N VAL A 259 -18.71 24.23 13.67
CA VAL A 259 -19.81 24.39 12.69
C VAL A 259 -20.73 25.54 13.10
N ALA A 260 -21.14 25.60 14.37
CA ALA A 260 -22.00 26.68 14.87
C ALA A 260 -21.35 28.07 14.73
N LYS A 261 -20.04 28.19 14.99
CA LYS A 261 -19.26 29.44 14.79
C LYS A 261 -19.26 29.88 13.32
N HIS A 262 -19.03 28.96 12.36
CA HIS A 262 -19.07 29.27 10.93
C HIS A 262 -20.47 29.72 10.48
N VAL A 263 -21.52 29.03 10.92
CA VAL A 263 -22.91 29.40 10.62
C VAL A 263 -23.23 30.80 11.17
N SER A 264 -22.84 31.09 12.41
CA SER A 264 -23.09 32.41 13.02
C SER A 264 -22.31 33.53 12.30
N ASN A 265 -21.18 33.20 11.68
CA ASN A 265 -20.37 34.11 10.87
C ASN A 265 -20.83 34.20 9.39
N GLY A 266 -21.91 33.52 9.02
CA GLY A 266 -22.57 33.70 7.73
C GLY A 266 -22.28 32.60 6.69
N VAL A 267 -21.63 31.48 7.06
CA VAL A 267 -21.45 30.35 6.18
C VAL A 267 -22.72 29.48 6.20
N PRO A 268 -23.41 29.27 5.09
CA PRO A 268 -24.52 28.32 5.03
C PRO A 268 -24.04 26.88 5.34
N THR A 269 -24.83 26.09 6.05
CA THR A 269 -24.49 24.68 6.34
C THR A 269 -24.15 23.91 5.08
N THR A 270 -24.87 24.16 3.98
CA THR A 270 -24.69 23.56 2.66
C THR A 270 -23.36 23.95 1.97
N LYS A 271 -22.55 24.82 2.58
CA LYS A 271 -21.18 25.16 2.14
C LYS A 271 -20.10 24.79 3.17
N ILE A 272 -20.46 24.18 4.28
CA ILE A 272 -19.52 23.71 5.29
C ILE A 272 -19.10 22.25 4.99
N VAL A 273 -17.81 22.02 4.86
CA VAL A 273 -17.18 20.69 4.75
C VAL A 273 -16.42 20.43 6.04
N LEU A 274 -16.81 19.39 6.77
CA LEU A 274 -16.27 19.05 8.09
C LEU A 274 -14.91 18.38 7.98
N GLY A 275 -13.90 18.92 8.66
CA GLY A 275 -12.55 18.36 8.71
C GLY A 275 -12.41 17.15 9.66
N ILE A 276 -11.69 16.14 9.23
CA ILE A 276 -11.43 14.93 9.99
C ILE A 276 -9.93 14.65 9.96
N PRO A 277 -9.25 14.53 11.12
CA PRO A 277 -7.84 14.17 11.13
C PRO A 277 -7.65 12.67 10.87
N PHE A 278 -6.74 12.31 9.98
CA PHE A 278 -6.28 10.94 9.80
C PHE A 278 -4.96 10.71 10.54
N TYR A 279 -4.77 11.43 11.62
CA TYR A 279 -3.59 11.39 12.48
C TYR A 279 -4.01 11.64 13.93
N GLY A 280 -3.10 11.36 14.85
CA GLY A 280 -3.29 11.63 16.27
C GLY A 280 -2.22 12.57 16.82
N HIS A 281 -2.48 13.09 18.04
CA HIS A 281 -1.53 13.84 18.83
C HIS A 281 -1.10 13.01 20.04
N GLY A 282 0.20 12.79 20.18
CA GLY A 282 0.80 12.12 21.32
C GLY A 282 1.27 13.08 22.41
N ASP A 283 1.78 12.52 23.52
CA ASP A 283 2.31 13.32 24.64
C ASP A 283 3.81 13.67 24.50
N GLY A 284 4.39 13.43 23.32
CA GLY A 284 5.80 13.64 22.99
C GLY A 284 6.76 12.71 23.73
N LYS A 285 6.25 11.60 24.33
CA LYS A 285 7.03 10.64 25.11
C LYS A 285 6.66 9.20 24.79
N ALA A 286 5.39 8.84 24.95
CA ALA A 286 4.85 7.53 24.65
C ALA A 286 4.51 7.41 23.16
N PHE A 287 4.01 8.49 22.61
CA PHE A 287 3.72 8.69 21.19
C PHE A 287 4.26 10.06 20.77
N ASP A 288 4.66 10.19 19.51
CA ASP A 288 5.11 11.45 18.93
C ASP A 288 4.01 12.52 18.99
N ASP A 289 4.40 13.81 19.04
CA ASP A 289 3.46 14.93 19.07
C ASP A 289 2.46 14.90 17.91
N TYR A 290 2.87 14.39 16.75
CA TYR A 290 2.06 14.12 15.58
C TYR A 290 2.36 12.71 15.08
N VAL A 291 1.32 11.88 14.85
CA VAL A 291 1.47 10.51 14.38
C VAL A 291 0.36 10.17 13.38
N ASP A 292 0.73 9.78 12.15
CA ASP A 292 -0.22 9.32 11.15
C ASP A 292 -1.02 8.10 11.65
N PHE A 293 -2.28 7.98 11.28
CA PHE A 293 -3.12 6.84 11.71
C PHE A 293 -2.47 5.49 11.40
N LYS A 294 -1.85 5.35 10.22
CA LYS A 294 -1.13 4.14 9.80
C LYS A 294 0.01 3.72 10.74
N ASP A 295 0.58 4.67 11.49
CA ASP A 295 1.74 4.47 12.37
C ASP A 295 1.35 4.36 13.85
N ILE A 296 0.04 4.45 14.17
CA ILE A 296 -0.45 4.27 15.54
C ILE A 296 -0.43 2.79 15.92
N HIS A 297 0.61 2.39 16.65
CA HIS A 297 0.76 1.03 17.18
C HIS A 297 0.63 1.04 18.71
N ILE A 298 -0.46 0.51 19.24
CA ILE A 298 -0.76 0.51 20.67
C ILE A 298 -0.35 -0.82 21.28
N ASP A 299 0.66 -0.78 22.16
CA ASP A 299 1.04 -1.93 23.00
C ASP A 299 0.03 -2.07 24.17
N GLU A 300 -0.97 -2.94 24.00
CA GLU A 300 -2.02 -3.16 24.99
C GLU A 300 -1.52 -3.69 26.34
N SER A 301 -0.28 -4.16 26.42
CA SER A 301 0.36 -4.54 27.69
C SER A 301 0.76 -3.33 28.55
N LYS A 302 0.93 -2.15 27.93
CA LYS A 302 1.36 -0.90 28.58
C LYS A 302 0.28 0.18 28.59
N TYR A 303 -0.61 0.16 27.59
CA TYR A 303 -1.56 1.23 27.33
C TYR A 303 -2.97 0.69 27.23
N THR A 304 -3.95 1.54 27.55
CA THR A 304 -5.37 1.17 27.45
C THR A 304 -6.08 2.11 26.49
N VAL A 305 -6.72 1.55 25.46
CA VAL A 305 -7.62 2.30 24.58
C VAL A 305 -8.91 2.60 25.35
N ARG A 306 -9.32 3.85 25.33
CA ARG A 306 -10.54 4.37 25.94
C ARG A 306 -11.44 4.97 24.87
N TRP A 307 -12.70 5.15 25.21
CA TRP A 307 -13.70 5.84 24.41
C TRP A 307 -14.36 6.93 25.23
N ASP A 308 -14.41 8.15 24.69
CA ASP A 308 -15.17 9.24 25.30
C ASP A 308 -16.58 9.28 24.69
N ASP A 309 -17.57 8.83 25.48
CA ASP A 309 -18.97 8.77 25.03
C ASP A 309 -19.59 10.15 24.76
N ASN A 310 -19.08 11.21 25.36
CA ASN A 310 -19.53 12.58 25.09
C ASN A 310 -18.88 13.13 23.82
N ALA A 311 -17.55 13.08 23.74
CA ALA A 311 -16.77 13.58 22.61
C ALA A 311 -16.89 12.72 21.34
N LYS A 312 -17.29 11.43 21.46
CA LYS A 312 -17.41 10.44 20.39
C LYS A 312 -16.10 10.14 19.68
N VAL A 313 -15.01 10.11 20.42
CA VAL A 313 -13.66 9.80 19.91
C VAL A 313 -12.90 8.87 20.85
N PRO A 314 -11.96 8.05 20.34
CA PRO A 314 -11.07 7.24 21.15
C PRO A 314 -9.89 8.07 21.67
N TYR A 315 -9.26 7.55 22.74
CA TYR A 315 -7.99 8.03 23.27
C TYR A 315 -7.25 6.90 23.97
N VAL A 316 -5.96 7.10 24.21
CA VAL A 316 -5.11 6.08 24.87
C VAL A 316 -4.61 6.64 26.20
N THR A 317 -4.64 5.79 27.25
CA THR A 317 -4.11 6.12 28.56
C THR A 317 -2.96 5.20 28.93
N ASP A 318 -2.02 5.71 29.73
CA ASP A 318 -1.02 4.92 30.43
C ASP A 318 -1.61 4.17 31.62
N ALA A 319 -0.78 3.42 32.35
CA ALA A 319 -1.19 2.66 33.54
C ALA A 319 -1.65 3.55 34.71
N ALA A 320 -1.29 4.84 34.73
CA ALA A 320 -1.76 5.82 35.70
C ALA A 320 -3.09 6.49 35.30
N GLY A 321 -3.62 6.14 34.12
CA GLY A 321 -4.85 6.74 33.58
C GLY A 321 -4.65 8.08 32.90
N LYS A 322 -3.41 8.54 32.69
CA LYS A 322 -3.10 9.78 31.97
C LYS A 322 -3.25 9.54 30.47
N MET A 323 -3.93 10.45 29.76
CA MET A 323 -4.00 10.43 28.29
C MET A 323 -2.60 10.64 27.71
N VAL A 324 -2.21 9.76 26.80
CA VAL A 324 -0.91 9.78 26.09
C VAL A 324 -1.05 9.89 24.58
N LEU A 325 -2.26 9.63 24.04
CA LEU A 325 -2.60 9.78 22.62
C LEU A 325 -4.08 10.11 22.47
N THR A 326 -4.39 11.06 21.63
CA THR A 326 -5.72 11.37 21.11
C THR A 326 -5.74 11.18 19.59
N TYR A 327 -6.76 10.53 19.04
CA TYR A 327 -6.81 10.19 17.62
C TYR A 327 -8.25 9.89 17.18
N ASP A 328 -8.44 9.64 15.91
CA ASP A 328 -9.69 9.12 15.35
C ASP A 328 -9.54 7.68 14.87
N ASN A 329 -10.58 6.88 15.01
CA ASN A 329 -10.70 5.54 14.45
C ASN A 329 -11.92 5.42 13.52
N ALA A 330 -12.12 4.27 12.88
CA ALA A 330 -13.26 4.06 11.97
C ALA A 330 -14.63 4.37 12.60
N GLN A 331 -14.80 4.13 13.92
CA GLN A 331 -16.03 4.44 14.63
C GLN A 331 -16.26 5.94 14.76
N SER A 332 -15.27 6.69 15.25
CA SER A 332 -15.39 8.16 15.42
C SER A 332 -15.52 8.89 14.08
N VAL A 333 -14.74 8.47 13.08
CA VAL A 333 -14.84 8.98 11.71
C VAL A 333 -16.21 8.72 11.11
N GLY A 334 -16.76 7.51 11.31
CA GLY A 334 -18.11 7.18 10.90
C GLY A 334 -19.18 8.07 11.53
N LEU A 335 -19.07 8.35 12.84
CA LEU A 335 -20.00 9.24 13.55
C LEU A 335 -19.88 10.70 13.06
N LYS A 336 -18.66 11.17 12.73
CA LYS A 336 -18.45 12.48 12.11
C LYS A 336 -19.09 12.56 10.71
N ALA A 337 -18.97 11.50 9.91
CA ALA A 337 -19.63 11.43 8.60
C ALA A 337 -21.17 11.39 8.73
N GLU A 338 -21.73 10.69 9.70
CA GLU A 338 -23.16 10.72 10.02
C GLU A 338 -23.62 12.12 10.46
N TYR A 339 -22.80 12.82 11.26
CA TYR A 339 -23.07 14.20 11.67
C TYR A 339 -23.18 15.15 10.46
N VAL A 340 -22.35 14.97 9.44
CA VAL A 340 -22.46 15.74 8.17
C VAL A 340 -23.86 15.65 7.59
N THR A 341 -24.41 14.44 7.48
CA THR A 341 -25.77 14.21 6.98
C THR A 341 -26.83 14.80 7.92
N GLN A 342 -26.69 14.56 9.23
CA GLN A 342 -27.64 15.05 10.24
C GLN A 342 -27.74 16.58 10.27
N LYS A 343 -26.66 17.28 10.01
CA LYS A 343 -26.59 18.75 10.00
C LYS A 343 -26.76 19.37 8.61
N SER A 344 -27.00 18.56 7.59
CA SER A 344 -27.10 19.01 6.19
C SER A 344 -25.87 19.85 5.78
N LEU A 345 -24.68 19.38 6.13
CA LEU A 345 -23.42 20.00 5.71
C LEU A 345 -23.13 19.62 4.25
N ALA A 346 -22.27 20.39 3.58
CA ALA A 346 -21.81 20.11 2.22
C ALA A 346 -21.09 18.77 2.09
N GLY A 347 -20.35 18.36 3.14
CA GLY A 347 -19.59 17.12 3.11
C GLY A 347 -18.57 17.00 4.22
N ALA A 348 -17.60 16.11 4.00
CA ALA A 348 -16.43 15.94 4.87
C ALA A 348 -15.13 16.13 4.09
N MET A 349 -14.09 16.57 4.79
CA MET A 349 -12.72 16.64 4.31
C MET A 349 -11.81 15.91 5.29
N TYR A 350 -10.72 15.32 4.83
CA TYR A 350 -9.72 14.74 5.73
C TYR A 350 -8.29 15.13 5.37
N TRP A 351 -7.53 15.38 6.41
CA TRP A 351 -6.09 15.61 6.38
C TRP A 351 -5.38 14.42 7.00
N ASN A 352 -4.61 13.65 6.26
CA ASN A 352 -4.46 13.64 4.81
C ASN A 352 -4.67 12.20 4.28
N ILE A 353 -4.77 12.03 2.97
CA ILE A 353 -5.03 10.72 2.33
C ILE A 353 -3.95 9.69 2.72
N GLU A 354 -2.70 10.11 2.72
CA GLU A 354 -1.53 9.25 2.90
C GLU A 354 -1.30 8.85 4.37
N ALA A 355 -1.99 9.48 5.30
CA ALA A 355 -1.92 9.16 6.73
C ALA A 355 -2.82 7.97 7.13
N ASP A 356 -3.76 7.57 6.27
CA ASP A 356 -4.58 6.37 6.50
C ASP A 356 -3.76 5.08 6.34
N ASP A 357 -4.24 4.00 6.91
CA ASP A 357 -3.60 2.70 6.77
C ASP A 357 -3.75 2.12 5.34
N ALA A 358 -3.02 1.05 5.06
CA ALA A 358 -3.07 0.37 3.76
C ALA A 358 -4.45 -0.20 3.41
N SER A 359 -5.36 -0.29 4.38
CA SER A 359 -6.75 -0.71 4.20
C SER A 359 -7.70 0.46 3.97
N PHE A 360 -7.21 1.72 3.96
CA PHE A 360 -8.01 2.95 3.92
C PHE A 360 -9.15 2.92 4.95
N THR A 361 -8.83 2.47 6.17
CA THR A 361 -9.80 2.21 7.23
C THR A 361 -10.66 3.44 7.52
N LEU A 362 -10.05 4.62 7.60
CA LEU A 362 -10.74 5.86 7.90
C LEU A 362 -11.47 6.41 6.67
N ALA A 363 -10.84 6.39 5.50
CA ALA A 363 -11.45 6.85 4.25
C ALA A 363 -12.69 6.01 3.87
N ASN A 364 -12.64 4.68 4.07
CA ASN A 364 -13.79 3.80 3.91
C ASN A 364 -14.94 4.18 4.88
N ALA A 365 -14.63 4.56 6.12
CA ALA A 365 -15.66 4.96 7.09
C ALA A 365 -16.37 6.25 6.68
N VAL A 366 -15.66 7.19 6.02
CA VAL A 366 -16.25 8.40 5.42
C VAL A 366 -17.09 8.06 4.19
N ALA A 367 -16.47 7.34 3.22
CA ALA A 367 -17.09 7.02 1.93
C ALA A 367 -18.38 6.22 2.07
N ALA A 368 -18.42 5.26 2.98
CA ALA A 368 -19.59 4.42 3.25
C ALA A 368 -20.84 5.22 3.70
N ARG A 369 -20.66 6.45 4.15
CA ARG A 369 -21.75 7.28 4.65
C ARG A 369 -22.09 8.46 3.74
N LEU A 370 -21.13 8.94 2.97
CA LEU A 370 -21.26 10.18 2.25
C LEU A 370 -21.22 10.05 0.73
N ILE A 371 -20.63 8.98 0.19
CA ILE A 371 -20.60 8.75 -1.26
C ILE A 371 -21.82 7.94 -1.67
N LYS A 372 -22.64 8.55 -2.52
CA LYS A 372 -23.82 7.89 -3.08
C LYS A 372 -23.40 6.65 -3.89
N ASP A 373 -24.17 5.58 -3.73
CA ASP A 373 -23.92 4.29 -4.38
C ASP A 373 -22.53 3.69 -4.04
N TYR A 374 -21.93 4.19 -2.93
CA TYR A 374 -20.74 3.58 -2.39
C TYR A 374 -21.06 2.12 -2.03
N VAL A 375 -20.57 1.25 -2.85
CA VAL A 375 -20.40 -0.14 -2.45
C VAL A 375 -19.09 -0.12 -1.65
N PRO A 376 -19.06 -0.63 -0.40
CA PRO A 376 -17.82 -0.82 0.30
C PRO A 376 -16.89 -1.59 -0.65
N THR A 377 -16.12 -0.83 -1.39
CA THR A 377 -15.05 -1.40 -2.15
C THR A 377 -14.08 -1.84 -1.09
N LYS A 378 -14.13 -3.16 -0.77
CA LYS A 378 -12.99 -3.93 -0.35
C LYS A 378 -12.08 -3.20 0.64
N PRO A 379 -11.57 -3.86 1.65
CA PRO A 379 -10.40 -3.32 2.31
C PRO A 379 -9.46 -2.86 1.20
N SER A 380 -9.08 -1.61 1.28
CA SER A 380 -8.23 -0.85 0.40
C SER A 380 -7.44 -1.70 -0.56
N MET A 381 -7.76 -1.56 -1.81
CA MET A 381 -6.85 -2.04 -2.81
C MET A 381 -5.97 -0.90 -3.27
N ASP A 382 -4.70 -0.93 -2.87
CA ASP A 382 -3.64 -0.33 -3.67
C ASP A 382 -3.98 -0.64 -5.15
N PRO A 383 -4.13 0.36 -6.04
CA PRO A 383 -4.41 0.10 -7.47
C PRO A 383 -3.39 -0.85 -8.09
N ASN A 384 -2.24 -1.07 -7.44
CA ASN A 384 -1.23 -2.06 -7.79
C ASN A 384 -1.42 -3.43 -7.11
N GLY A 385 -2.44 -3.61 -6.26
CA GLY A 385 -2.75 -4.86 -5.57
C GLY A 385 -2.16 -4.98 -4.16
N ILE A 386 -2.70 -5.94 -3.39
CA ILE A 386 -2.27 -6.27 -2.03
C ILE A 386 -0.96 -7.05 -2.11
N LEU A 387 0.05 -6.62 -1.35
CA LEU A 387 1.31 -7.34 -1.28
C LEU A 387 1.12 -8.68 -0.53
N VAL A 388 1.36 -9.78 -1.21
CA VAL A 388 1.21 -11.16 -0.68
C VAL A 388 2.54 -11.88 -0.49
N THR A 389 3.64 -11.27 -0.91
CA THR A 389 5.01 -11.64 -0.52
C THR A 389 5.37 -10.89 0.76
N ASN A 390 6.07 -11.54 1.70
CA ASN A 390 6.56 -10.83 2.89
C ASN A 390 7.40 -9.60 2.47
N PRO A 391 7.18 -8.41 3.05
CA PRO A 391 7.85 -7.18 2.61
C PRO A 391 9.39 -7.23 2.63
N TYR A 392 9.97 -7.94 3.58
CA TYR A 392 11.44 -8.13 3.66
C TYR A 392 11.95 -9.02 2.53
N VAL A 393 11.19 -10.05 2.19
CA VAL A 393 11.49 -10.95 1.05
C VAL A 393 11.36 -10.18 -0.25
N GLU A 394 10.28 -9.41 -0.42
CA GLU A 394 10.06 -8.59 -1.62
C GLU A 394 11.21 -7.64 -1.86
N LYS A 395 11.60 -6.88 -0.82
CA LYS A 395 12.73 -5.95 -0.89
C LYS A 395 14.04 -6.64 -1.27
N PHE A 396 14.33 -7.80 -0.68
CA PHE A 396 15.50 -8.59 -1.05
C PHE A 396 15.47 -9.01 -2.53
N LEU A 397 14.33 -9.47 -3.02
CA LEU A 397 14.17 -9.93 -4.41
C LEU A 397 14.32 -8.78 -5.41
N GLU A 398 13.83 -7.59 -5.08
CA GLU A 398 13.91 -6.39 -5.92
C GLU A 398 15.33 -5.79 -5.99
N GLU A 399 15.99 -5.65 -4.84
CA GLU A 399 17.25 -4.92 -4.72
C GLU A 399 18.49 -5.75 -5.01
N VAL A 400 18.43 -7.08 -4.81
CA VAL A 400 19.60 -7.95 -4.97
C VAL A 400 19.67 -8.52 -6.37
N THR A 401 20.81 -8.29 -7.03
CA THR A 401 21.21 -8.97 -8.27
C THR A 401 22.64 -9.48 -8.10
N TYR A 402 22.85 -10.74 -8.38
CA TYR A 402 24.19 -11.33 -8.37
C TYR A 402 24.80 -11.21 -9.77
N THR A 403 25.83 -10.38 -9.90
CA THR A 403 26.51 -10.10 -11.18
C THR A 403 27.81 -10.87 -11.39
N ASP A 404 28.33 -11.42 -10.31
CA ASP A 404 29.52 -12.25 -10.26
C ASP A 404 29.20 -13.56 -9.50
N ASN A 405 30.11 -14.50 -9.54
CA ASN A 405 29.95 -15.79 -8.87
C ASN A 405 30.04 -15.71 -7.32
N SER A 406 29.94 -14.53 -6.75
CA SER A 406 29.97 -14.25 -5.31
C SER A 406 28.61 -14.39 -4.65
N TYR A 407 27.91 -15.49 -4.86
CA TYR A 407 26.65 -15.80 -4.18
C TYR A 407 26.88 -15.87 -2.67
N GLN A 408 26.72 -14.73 -2.01
CA GLN A 408 27.00 -14.60 -0.58
C GLN A 408 25.70 -14.41 0.19
N THR A 409 25.42 -15.33 1.08
CA THR A 409 24.37 -15.24 2.09
C THR A 409 24.43 -13.97 2.95
N THR A 410 25.56 -13.26 2.96
CA THR A 410 25.70 -11.99 3.65
C THR A 410 24.75 -10.93 3.15
N LYS A 411 24.37 -10.92 1.87
CA LYS A 411 23.43 -9.90 1.33
C LYS A 411 22.03 -10.01 1.93
N ILE A 412 21.51 -11.21 2.13
CA ILE A 412 20.17 -11.39 2.73
C ILE A 412 20.10 -10.90 4.18
N LEU A 413 21.24 -10.83 4.87
CA LEU A 413 21.31 -10.37 6.26
C LEU A 413 21.24 -8.85 6.40
N ASP A 414 21.42 -8.11 5.32
CA ASP A 414 21.24 -6.66 5.27
C ASP A 414 19.75 -6.27 5.28
N TYR A 415 18.85 -7.26 5.16
CA TYR A 415 17.41 -7.03 5.15
C TYR A 415 16.83 -7.33 6.53
N PRO A 416 16.19 -6.34 7.19
CA PRO A 416 15.49 -6.54 8.46
C PRO A 416 14.47 -7.69 8.33
N GLY A 417 14.48 -8.63 9.27
CA GLY A 417 13.66 -9.85 9.18
C GLY A 417 14.35 -11.02 8.46
N GLY A 418 15.55 -10.81 7.88
CA GLY A 418 16.43 -11.90 7.42
C GLY A 418 17.02 -12.73 8.55
N GLY A 419 16.72 -12.40 9.80
CA GLY A 419 16.98 -13.25 10.97
C GLY A 419 15.95 -14.37 11.12
N PRO A 420 16.10 -15.24 12.12
CA PRO A 420 15.20 -16.35 12.40
C PRO A 420 13.83 -15.84 12.86
N GLY A 421 13.13 -15.21 11.95
CA GLY A 421 11.87 -14.58 12.19
C GLY A 421 10.70 -15.29 11.52
N THR A 422 9.74 -14.50 11.13
CA THR A 422 8.52 -14.92 10.45
C THR A 422 8.50 -14.49 8.97
N ALA A 423 9.65 -14.05 8.44
CA ALA A 423 9.72 -13.52 7.07
C ALA A 423 9.50 -14.59 5.98
N ASP A 424 9.56 -15.88 6.33
CA ASP A 424 9.16 -16.98 5.46
C ASP A 424 7.65 -17.27 5.49
N VAL A 425 6.88 -16.51 6.28
CA VAL A 425 5.42 -16.61 6.35
C VAL A 425 4.81 -15.51 5.48
N PRO A 426 3.84 -15.85 4.59
CA PRO A 426 3.16 -14.84 3.79
C PRO A 426 2.35 -13.88 4.66
N PRO A 427 2.16 -12.63 4.23
CA PRO A 427 1.23 -11.70 4.88
C PRO A 427 -0.20 -12.27 4.90
N VAL A 428 -0.90 -12.01 5.98
CA VAL A 428 -2.34 -12.31 6.10
C VAL A 428 -3.12 -11.16 5.50
N HIS A 429 -4.09 -11.47 4.66
CA HIS A 429 -5.06 -10.51 4.14
C HIS A 429 -6.44 -10.82 4.70
N THR A 430 -7.02 -9.89 5.47
CA THR A 430 -8.37 -10.05 6.04
C THR A 430 -9.40 -9.39 5.13
N ILE A 431 -10.33 -10.16 4.58
CA ILE A 431 -11.53 -9.59 3.98
C ILE A 431 -12.60 -9.42 5.05
N THR A 432 -13.28 -8.27 5.05
CA THR A 432 -14.31 -7.93 6.04
C THR A 432 -15.62 -7.59 5.36
N TRP A 433 -16.74 -7.75 6.08
CA TRP A 433 -18.08 -7.39 5.64
C TRP A 433 -18.99 -7.08 6.85
N THR A 434 -20.04 -6.31 6.60
CA THR A 434 -21.08 -6.12 7.64
C THR A 434 -21.94 -7.37 7.71
N SER A 435 -21.99 -8.01 8.88
CA SER A 435 -22.84 -9.17 9.13
C SER A 435 -23.93 -8.83 10.14
N ASP A 436 -25.16 -9.21 9.82
CA ASP A 436 -26.25 -9.25 10.78
C ASP A 436 -26.28 -10.65 11.42
N ALA A 437 -26.28 -10.72 12.74
CA ALA A 437 -26.35 -11.99 13.48
C ALA A 437 -27.61 -12.82 13.10
N SER A 438 -28.66 -12.18 12.57
CA SER A 438 -29.85 -12.85 12.03
C SER A 438 -29.60 -13.68 10.77
N ALA A 439 -28.46 -13.46 10.09
CA ALA A 439 -28.11 -14.20 8.87
C ALA A 439 -27.74 -15.68 9.13
N GLY A 440 -27.53 -16.07 10.38
CA GLY A 440 -27.09 -17.43 10.74
C GLY A 440 -25.65 -17.71 10.33
N ALA A 441 -25.27 -18.99 10.19
CA ALA A 441 -23.96 -19.38 9.69
C ALA A 441 -23.77 -18.93 8.24
N LEU A 442 -22.51 -18.65 7.85
CA LEU A 442 -22.16 -18.12 6.53
C LEU A 442 -21.22 -19.08 5.80
N ASN A 443 -21.26 -19.02 4.48
CA ASN A 443 -20.27 -19.64 3.59
C ASN A 443 -19.58 -18.53 2.80
N LEU A 444 -18.25 -18.53 2.85
CA LEU A 444 -17.43 -17.68 2.00
C LEU A 444 -16.76 -18.54 0.95
N LYS A 445 -16.92 -18.18 -0.34
CA LYS A 445 -16.13 -18.70 -1.44
C LYS A 445 -15.16 -17.62 -1.91
N VAL A 446 -13.89 -17.99 -2.08
CA VAL A 446 -12.84 -17.16 -2.70
C VAL A 446 -12.33 -17.90 -3.93
N TRP A 447 -12.18 -17.20 -5.07
CA TRP A 447 -11.70 -17.84 -6.31
C TRP A 447 -10.93 -16.88 -7.20
N GLU A 448 -10.04 -17.44 -8.00
CA GLU A 448 -9.40 -16.80 -9.15
C GLU A 448 -9.22 -17.84 -10.25
N SER A 449 -9.49 -17.50 -11.51
CA SER A 449 -9.44 -18.46 -12.61
C SER A 449 -10.16 -19.78 -12.26
N ASP A 450 -9.48 -20.90 -12.34
CA ASP A 450 -9.97 -22.24 -12.02
C ASP A 450 -9.66 -22.72 -10.58
N TRP A 451 -8.99 -21.89 -9.76
CA TRP A 451 -8.77 -22.17 -8.35
C TRP A 451 -9.87 -21.57 -7.48
N SER A 452 -10.31 -22.32 -6.46
CA SER A 452 -11.21 -21.78 -5.44
C SER A 452 -11.00 -22.41 -4.07
N ARG A 453 -11.36 -21.64 -3.02
CA ARG A 453 -11.35 -22.08 -1.63
C ARG A 453 -12.65 -21.67 -0.95
N ASP A 454 -13.25 -22.62 -0.21
CA ASP A 454 -14.48 -22.39 0.54
C ASP A 454 -14.20 -22.39 2.04
N TYR A 455 -14.90 -21.51 2.78
CA TYR A 455 -14.82 -21.37 4.22
C TYR A 455 -16.22 -21.43 4.81
N SER A 456 -16.40 -22.24 5.85
CA SER A 456 -17.63 -22.27 6.65
C SER A 456 -17.43 -21.39 7.88
N LEU A 457 -18.28 -20.39 8.06
CA LEU A 457 -18.11 -19.35 9.06
C LEU A 457 -19.28 -19.37 10.05
N PRO A 458 -19.05 -19.07 11.34
CA PRO A 458 -20.11 -18.99 12.33
C PRO A 458 -21.09 -17.85 12.06
N ALA A 459 -22.24 -17.89 12.69
CA ALA A 459 -23.19 -16.78 12.69
C ALA A 459 -22.53 -15.51 13.26
N GLY A 460 -22.77 -14.37 12.61
CA GLY A 460 -22.22 -13.09 13.04
C GLY A 460 -20.76 -12.85 12.60
N ALA A 461 -20.12 -13.77 11.89
CA ALA A 461 -18.79 -13.54 11.33
C ALA A 461 -18.80 -12.30 10.41
N SER A 462 -17.85 -11.39 10.62
CA SER A 462 -17.72 -10.14 9.87
C SER A 462 -16.40 -10.04 9.10
N GLY A 463 -15.59 -11.12 9.08
CA GLY A 463 -14.33 -11.17 8.35
C GLY A 463 -13.76 -12.58 8.25
N GLN A 464 -12.77 -12.74 7.37
CA GLN A 464 -12.00 -13.97 7.18
C GLN A 464 -10.59 -13.64 6.73
N ASP A 465 -9.63 -14.22 7.41
CA ASP A 465 -8.22 -14.16 7.04
C ASP A 465 -7.92 -15.07 5.85
N LEU A 466 -7.21 -14.53 4.88
CA LEU A 466 -6.72 -15.22 3.70
C LEU A 466 -5.20 -15.26 3.72
N THR A 467 -4.64 -16.43 3.45
CA THR A 467 -3.20 -16.67 3.35
C THR A 467 -2.89 -17.45 2.06
N ASN A 468 -1.61 -17.58 1.72
CA ASN A 468 -1.15 -18.37 0.57
C ASN A 468 -1.74 -17.89 -0.77
N LEU A 469 -1.86 -16.57 -0.94
CA LEU A 469 -2.37 -15.96 -2.15
C LEU A 469 -1.26 -15.81 -3.20
N VAL A 470 -1.57 -16.11 -4.45
CA VAL A 470 -0.64 -15.95 -5.58
C VAL A 470 -0.52 -14.49 -5.96
N PRO A 471 0.69 -13.93 -6.15
CA PRO A 471 0.88 -12.55 -6.58
C PRO A 471 0.43 -12.32 -8.04
N GLY A 472 0.02 -11.08 -8.35
CA GLY A 472 -0.37 -10.67 -9.70
C GLY A 472 -1.70 -11.24 -10.16
N ARG A 473 -2.57 -11.69 -9.26
CA ARG A 473 -3.89 -12.27 -9.57
C ARG A 473 -5.02 -11.34 -9.12
N GLU A 474 -6.19 -11.49 -9.76
CA GLU A 474 -7.44 -10.90 -9.30
C GLU A 474 -8.30 -11.99 -8.67
N TYR A 475 -8.52 -11.87 -7.36
CA TYR A 475 -9.36 -12.76 -6.60
C TYR A 475 -10.77 -12.20 -6.49
N HIS A 476 -11.76 -13.07 -6.55
CA HIS A 476 -13.15 -12.76 -6.28
C HIS A 476 -13.59 -13.45 -5.00
N TYR A 477 -14.55 -12.87 -4.29
CA TYR A 477 -15.15 -13.52 -3.13
C TYR A 477 -16.65 -13.30 -3.07
N LYS A 478 -17.34 -14.25 -2.44
CA LYS A 478 -18.77 -14.18 -2.17
C LYS A 478 -19.10 -14.81 -0.82
N VAL A 479 -19.79 -14.04 0.02
CA VAL A 479 -20.32 -14.48 1.30
C VAL A 479 -21.81 -14.71 1.14
N THR A 480 -22.28 -15.89 1.52
CA THR A 480 -23.71 -16.27 1.48
C THR A 480 -24.16 -16.81 2.83
N ALA A 481 -25.42 -16.58 3.18
CA ALA A 481 -26.04 -17.25 4.30
C ALA A 481 -26.15 -18.75 4.00
N SER A 482 -25.72 -19.60 4.95
CA SER A 482 -25.79 -21.08 4.79
C SER A 482 -27.22 -21.58 4.65
N SER A 483 -28.19 -20.88 5.27
CA SER A 483 -29.61 -21.14 5.08
C SER A 483 -30.20 -20.17 4.06
N GLY A 484 -30.73 -20.71 2.96
CA GLY A 484 -31.41 -19.92 1.93
C GLY A 484 -30.48 -19.25 0.88
N GLY A 485 -29.16 -19.32 1.02
CA GLY A 485 -28.19 -18.87 0.01
C GLY A 485 -28.17 -17.37 -0.29
N LYS A 486 -28.78 -16.54 0.57
CA LYS A 486 -28.80 -15.07 0.40
C LYS A 486 -27.37 -14.53 0.42
N THR A 487 -27.03 -13.72 -0.59
CA THR A 487 -25.73 -13.01 -0.63
C THR A 487 -25.69 -11.96 0.49
N VAL A 488 -24.64 -12.01 1.30
CA VAL A 488 -24.33 -11.07 2.38
C VAL A 488 -23.31 -10.04 1.90
N ALA A 489 -22.27 -10.51 1.21
CA ALA A 489 -21.25 -9.66 0.61
C ALA A 489 -20.62 -10.34 -0.61
N GLU A 490 -20.12 -9.57 -1.56
CA GLU A 490 -19.32 -10.06 -2.67
C GLU A 490 -18.36 -8.97 -3.16
N GLY A 491 -17.26 -9.37 -3.76
CA GLY A 491 -16.28 -8.43 -4.29
C GLY A 491 -15.11 -9.12 -4.97
N SER A 492 -14.10 -8.38 -5.35
CA SER A 492 -12.83 -8.88 -5.87
C SER A 492 -11.67 -8.04 -5.34
N PHE A 493 -10.42 -8.55 -5.38
CA PHE A 493 -9.21 -7.82 -5.02
C PHE A 493 -8.04 -8.30 -5.88
N LYS A 494 -7.05 -7.43 -6.08
CA LYS A 494 -5.82 -7.78 -6.80
C LYS A 494 -4.69 -8.01 -5.81
N THR A 495 -3.78 -8.87 -6.18
CA THR A 495 -2.57 -9.17 -5.42
C THR A 495 -1.34 -8.70 -6.18
N LYS A 496 -0.25 -8.41 -5.45
CA LYS A 496 1.07 -8.12 -6.01
C LYS A 496 2.17 -8.80 -5.21
N GLY A 497 3.36 -8.82 -5.73
CA GLY A 497 4.55 -9.42 -5.14
C GLY A 497 5.31 -10.24 -6.16
N MET A 498 6.48 -10.71 -5.79
CA MET A 498 7.36 -11.50 -6.66
C MET A 498 7.30 -12.99 -6.40
N LEU A 499 6.85 -13.41 -5.21
CA LEU A 499 6.91 -14.80 -4.76
C LEU A 499 5.59 -15.25 -4.16
N HIS A 500 5.13 -16.43 -4.56
CA HIS A 500 4.04 -17.11 -3.88
C HIS A 500 4.61 -17.87 -2.68
N GLN A 501 4.69 -17.18 -1.52
CA GLN A 501 5.02 -17.81 -0.25
C GLN A 501 3.82 -18.60 0.26
N VAL A 502 4.08 -19.77 0.85
CA VAL A 502 3.04 -20.59 1.49
C VAL A 502 3.48 -20.99 2.88
N PHE A 503 2.53 -20.98 3.79
CA PHE A 503 2.70 -21.50 5.15
C PHE A 503 1.56 -22.47 5.46
N PHE A 504 1.90 -23.57 6.08
CA PHE A 504 0.93 -24.59 6.48
C PHE A 504 1.15 -24.95 7.95
N GLU A 505 0.03 -24.99 8.68
CA GLU A 505 -0.01 -25.22 10.11
C GLU A 505 0.62 -26.55 10.56
N PRO A 506 1.27 -26.61 11.73
CA PRO A 506 1.60 -25.48 12.60
C PRO A 506 3.01 -24.92 12.29
N ASN A 507 3.86 -25.61 11.52
CA ASN A 507 5.28 -25.29 11.35
C ASN A 507 5.90 -25.78 10.04
N VAL A 508 5.14 -25.90 8.97
CA VAL A 508 5.72 -26.15 7.65
C VAL A 508 6.33 -24.87 7.12
N ARG A 509 7.63 -24.74 7.38
CA ARG A 509 8.42 -23.53 7.15
C ARG A 509 9.15 -23.58 5.81
N ASN A 510 9.70 -22.43 5.39
CA ASN A 510 10.43 -22.29 4.13
C ASN A 510 9.60 -22.68 2.91
N GLY A 511 8.26 -22.53 3.04
CA GLY A 511 7.30 -22.94 2.04
C GLY A 511 7.16 -21.90 0.93
N ARG A 512 7.24 -22.33 -0.33
CA ARG A 512 6.98 -21.48 -1.48
C ARG A 512 6.73 -22.28 -2.74
N ASP A 513 6.04 -21.66 -3.68
CA ASP A 513 5.89 -22.09 -5.07
C ASP A 513 7.18 -21.80 -5.85
N LEU A 514 7.52 -22.58 -6.83
CA LEU A 514 8.57 -22.27 -7.81
C LEU A 514 8.10 -21.30 -8.90
N GLY A 515 6.80 -20.96 -8.93
CA GLY A 515 6.23 -19.99 -9.88
C GLY A 515 6.73 -18.56 -9.68
N GLY A 516 6.52 -17.74 -10.71
CA GLY A 516 6.82 -16.29 -10.68
C GLY A 516 8.17 -15.90 -11.28
N TRP A 517 9.18 -16.75 -11.26
CA TRP A 517 10.48 -16.46 -11.85
C TRP A 517 10.41 -16.31 -13.37
N LYS A 518 11.28 -15.48 -13.93
CA LYS A 518 11.43 -15.36 -15.39
C LYS A 518 12.37 -16.45 -15.91
N GLY A 519 11.84 -17.24 -16.84
CA GLY A 519 12.55 -18.33 -17.52
C GLY A 519 12.84 -18.03 -18.98
N LEU A 520 12.92 -19.08 -19.80
CA LEU A 520 13.24 -19.01 -21.22
C LEU A 520 12.32 -18.02 -21.96
N ASN A 521 12.93 -17.20 -22.82
CA ASN A 521 12.26 -16.20 -23.64
C ASN A 521 11.41 -15.16 -22.85
N GLY A 522 11.77 -14.93 -21.58
CA GLY A 522 11.07 -13.99 -20.71
C GLY A 522 9.71 -14.49 -20.19
N LYS A 523 9.36 -15.73 -20.48
CA LYS A 523 8.16 -16.37 -19.96
C LYS A 523 8.22 -16.54 -18.46
N THR A 524 7.07 -16.51 -17.80
CA THR A 524 6.98 -16.68 -16.34
C THR A 524 6.82 -18.17 -16.01
N VAL A 525 7.49 -18.62 -14.96
CA VAL A 525 7.25 -19.95 -14.38
C VAL A 525 5.86 -19.98 -13.77
N ALA A 526 5.03 -20.93 -14.19
CA ALA A 526 3.63 -21.06 -13.78
C ALA A 526 3.50 -21.35 -12.29
N PHE A 527 2.55 -20.67 -11.65
CA PHE A 527 2.20 -20.90 -10.26
C PHE A 527 1.37 -22.17 -10.04
N ARG A 528 1.34 -22.64 -8.80
CA ARG A 528 0.51 -23.77 -8.34
C ARG A 528 0.77 -25.10 -9.02
N LYS A 529 1.99 -25.29 -9.51
CA LYS A 529 2.43 -26.56 -10.13
C LYS A 529 3.45 -27.31 -9.27
N VAL A 530 4.44 -26.59 -8.76
CA VAL A 530 5.58 -27.18 -8.04
C VAL A 530 5.91 -26.33 -6.82
N TYR A 531 5.79 -26.91 -5.65
CA TYR A 531 6.05 -26.28 -4.37
C TYR A 531 7.27 -26.90 -3.68
N ARG A 532 7.95 -26.10 -2.88
CA ARG A 532 9.06 -26.57 -2.05
C ARG A 532 8.92 -26.07 -0.61
N GLY A 533 9.54 -26.80 0.34
CA GLY A 533 9.56 -26.35 1.73
C GLY A 533 10.21 -27.36 2.68
N GLY A 534 9.90 -27.23 3.98
CA GLY A 534 10.31 -28.15 5.04
C GLY A 534 9.46 -29.40 5.15
N ARG A 535 9.85 -30.29 6.05
CA ARG A 535 9.22 -31.60 6.29
C ARG A 535 7.78 -31.50 6.77
N LEU A 536 6.99 -32.54 6.48
CA LEU A 536 5.56 -32.60 6.75
C LEU A 536 5.16 -33.50 7.93
N ASP A 537 6.09 -34.22 8.54
CA ASP A 537 5.81 -35.23 9.55
C ASP A 537 5.94 -34.69 11.00
N GLY A 538 5.42 -35.44 11.95
CA GLY A 538 5.54 -35.15 13.37
C GLY A 538 4.93 -33.82 13.79
N LYS A 539 5.69 -33.01 14.50
CA LYS A 539 5.26 -31.69 15.02
C LYS A 539 5.13 -30.59 13.95
N TYR A 540 5.50 -30.87 12.71
CA TYR A 540 5.49 -29.87 11.62
C TYR A 540 4.15 -29.78 10.90
N MET A 541 3.30 -30.79 11.04
CA MET A 541 2.01 -30.86 10.37
C MET A 541 0.89 -31.30 11.31
N ASN A 542 -0.23 -30.59 11.30
CA ASN A 542 -1.48 -30.99 11.96
C ASN A 542 -2.61 -31.22 10.95
N SER A 543 -3.85 -31.46 11.42
CA SER A 543 -5.01 -31.66 10.56
C SER A 543 -5.35 -30.42 9.73
N THR A 544 -5.16 -29.22 10.29
CA THR A 544 -5.40 -27.93 9.62
C THR A 544 -4.44 -27.78 8.45
N GLY A 545 -3.11 -27.91 8.68
CA GLY A 545 -2.12 -27.81 7.62
C GLY A 545 -2.30 -28.84 6.50
N LYS A 546 -2.73 -30.07 6.84
CA LYS A 546 -3.10 -31.06 5.80
C LYS A 546 -4.27 -30.58 4.94
N ALA A 547 -5.29 -30.03 5.57
CA ALA A 547 -6.45 -29.51 4.84
C ALA A 547 -6.05 -28.32 3.95
N GLU A 548 -5.18 -27.44 4.46
CA GLU A 548 -4.66 -26.29 3.71
C GLU A 548 -3.83 -26.72 2.47
N MET A 549 -2.89 -27.66 2.64
CA MET A 549 -2.11 -28.17 1.49
C MET A 549 -3.00 -28.84 0.43
N ARG A 550 -4.02 -29.55 0.86
CA ARG A 550 -4.99 -30.17 -0.05
C ARG A 550 -5.89 -29.14 -0.74
N ALA A 551 -6.28 -28.10 -0.02
CA ALA A 551 -7.03 -26.95 -0.57
C ALA A 551 -6.19 -26.11 -1.54
N GLU A 552 -4.87 -26.04 -1.32
CA GLU A 552 -3.92 -25.43 -2.27
C GLU A 552 -3.76 -26.24 -3.56
N GLY A 553 -4.25 -27.46 -3.58
CA GLY A 553 -4.26 -28.33 -4.75
C GLY A 553 -3.15 -29.39 -4.76
N ILE A 554 -2.30 -29.48 -3.74
CA ILE A 554 -1.19 -30.45 -3.70
C ILE A 554 -1.74 -31.89 -3.74
N ARG A 555 -1.22 -32.70 -4.70
CA ARG A 555 -1.64 -34.08 -4.96
C ARG A 555 -0.46 -35.04 -5.09
N ALA A 556 0.77 -34.53 -4.99
CA ALA A 556 1.97 -35.36 -5.01
C ALA A 556 3.01 -34.84 -4.01
N GLU A 557 3.81 -35.72 -3.45
CA GLU A 557 4.89 -35.40 -2.50
C GLU A 557 6.19 -36.12 -2.86
N VAL A 558 7.30 -35.37 -2.78
CA VAL A 558 8.65 -35.93 -2.88
C VAL A 558 9.40 -35.67 -1.58
N ASP A 559 9.70 -36.71 -0.84
CA ASP A 559 10.53 -36.64 0.37
C ASP A 559 11.99 -36.99 0.05
N LEU A 560 12.86 -35.98 0.04
CA LEU A 560 14.28 -36.10 -0.31
C LEU A 560 15.18 -36.50 0.88
N ARG A 561 14.60 -36.87 2.02
CA ARG A 561 15.38 -37.26 3.20
C ARG A 561 16.02 -38.62 3.03
N GLU A 562 16.83 -38.99 3.99
CA GLU A 562 17.46 -40.32 4.10
C GLU A 562 16.38 -41.38 4.26
N ALA A 563 16.65 -42.60 3.76
CA ALA A 563 15.66 -43.67 3.71
C ALA A 563 15.09 -44.03 5.11
N GLU A 564 15.91 -43.92 6.15
CA GLU A 564 15.52 -44.14 7.55
C GLU A 564 14.62 -43.07 8.15
N ASP A 565 14.65 -41.84 7.58
CA ASP A 565 13.87 -40.69 8.05
C ASP A 565 12.49 -40.59 7.36
N VAL A 566 12.31 -41.32 6.26
CA VAL A 566 11.13 -41.18 5.40
C VAL A 566 9.98 -42.06 5.89
N PRO A 567 8.74 -41.53 6.02
CA PRO A 567 7.59 -42.35 6.33
C PRO A 567 7.24 -43.30 5.15
N SER A 568 6.58 -44.40 5.43
CA SER A 568 6.19 -45.38 4.39
C SER A 568 5.11 -44.87 3.42
N LYS A 569 4.49 -43.75 3.71
CA LYS A 569 3.45 -43.09 2.90
C LYS A 569 3.41 -41.61 3.21
N SER A 570 2.82 -40.80 2.30
CA SER A 570 2.61 -39.39 2.52
C SER A 570 1.84 -39.07 3.80
N PRO A 571 2.30 -38.14 4.66
CA PRO A 571 1.52 -37.61 5.75
C PRO A 571 0.23 -36.92 5.33
N LEU A 572 0.13 -36.48 4.07
CA LEU A 572 -1.05 -35.79 3.53
C LEU A 572 -2.24 -36.73 3.26
N GLY A 573 -1.98 -38.02 3.04
CA GLY A 573 -3.02 -39.03 2.80
C GLY A 573 -2.60 -40.13 1.85
N SER A 574 -3.41 -41.19 1.78
CA SER A 574 -3.13 -42.38 0.91
C SER A 574 -3.44 -42.14 -0.55
N ASP A 575 -4.12 -41.08 -0.90
CA ASP A 575 -4.46 -40.64 -2.25
C ASP A 575 -3.45 -39.68 -2.87
N ILE A 576 -2.37 -39.40 -2.15
CA ILE A 576 -1.24 -38.58 -2.59
C ILE A 576 -0.19 -39.46 -3.26
N ASP A 577 0.22 -39.11 -4.46
CA ASP A 577 1.35 -39.76 -5.13
C ASP A 577 2.63 -39.48 -4.34
N PHE A 578 3.23 -40.50 -3.76
CA PHE A 578 4.37 -40.36 -2.86
C PHE A 578 5.62 -40.99 -3.45
N TYR A 579 6.71 -40.20 -3.47
CA TYR A 579 8.01 -40.69 -3.92
C TYR A 579 9.13 -40.28 -2.92
N ALA A 580 9.92 -41.25 -2.53
CA ALA A 580 11.02 -41.07 -1.57
C ALA A 580 12.29 -41.74 -2.05
N PRO A 581 13.19 -41.04 -2.73
CA PRO A 581 14.42 -41.60 -3.30
C PRO A 581 15.47 -41.98 -2.25
N GLY A 582 15.40 -41.43 -1.03
CA GLY A 582 16.35 -41.71 0.05
C GLY A 582 17.74 -41.15 -0.23
N PHE A 583 17.89 -39.83 -0.29
CA PHE A 583 19.23 -39.23 -0.46
C PHE A 583 19.99 -39.16 0.87
N ASP A 584 21.16 -39.74 0.90
CA ASP A 584 22.04 -39.76 2.08
C ASP A 584 22.62 -38.37 2.41
N SER A 585 22.75 -37.50 1.42
CA SER A 585 23.26 -36.15 1.58
C SER A 585 22.75 -35.21 0.48
N GLY A 586 22.88 -33.92 0.72
CA GLY A 586 22.49 -32.85 -0.22
C GLY A 586 23.66 -32.34 -1.07
N TYR A 587 23.47 -31.16 -1.68
CA TYR A 587 24.46 -30.40 -2.46
C TYR A 587 25.11 -31.20 -3.59
N ASN A 588 26.44 -31.08 -3.69
CA ASN A 588 27.24 -31.76 -4.66
C ASN A 588 27.14 -33.30 -4.57
N HIS A 589 26.93 -33.87 -3.40
CA HIS A 589 26.76 -35.33 -3.24
C HIS A 589 25.50 -35.85 -3.93
N MET A 590 24.40 -35.11 -3.84
CA MET A 590 23.17 -35.46 -4.54
C MET A 590 23.42 -35.55 -6.05
N VAL A 591 24.06 -34.53 -6.63
CA VAL A 591 24.30 -34.43 -8.08
C VAL A 591 25.40 -35.37 -8.55
N ARG A 592 26.50 -35.50 -7.81
CA ARG A 592 27.68 -36.27 -8.19
C ARG A 592 27.51 -37.77 -7.94
N ASP A 593 26.99 -38.11 -6.75
CA ASP A 593 27.06 -39.49 -6.24
C ASP A 593 25.76 -40.26 -6.42
N ASN A 594 24.64 -39.53 -6.70
CA ASN A 594 23.31 -40.12 -6.81
C ASN A 594 22.59 -39.81 -8.16
N PRO A 595 23.24 -39.86 -9.33
CA PRO A 595 22.65 -39.42 -10.59
C PRO A 595 21.39 -40.19 -10.98
N ALA A 596 21.30 -41.49 -10.68
CA ALA A 596 20.13 -42.30 -10.95
C ALA A 596 18.91 -41.86 -10.10
N LYS A 597 19.11 -41.52 -8.82
CA LYS A 597 18.06 -40.99 -7.94
C LYS A 597 17.63 -39.60 -8.41
N VAL A 598 18.56 -38.73 -8.83
CA VAL A 598 18.23 -37.41 -9.40
C VAL A 598 17.37 -37.54 -10.64
N LYS A 599 17.75 -38.45 -11.57
CA LYS A 599 16.98 -38.74 -12.76
C LYS A 599 15.52 -39.12 -12.45
N THR A 600 15.33 -40.14 -11.62
CA THR A 600 13.99 -40.62 -11.27
C THR A 600 13.16 -39.60 -10.48
N THR A 601 13.82 -38.76 -9.67
CA THR A 601 13.16 -37.65 -8.95
C THR A 601 12.67 -36.59 -9.94
N PHE A 602 13.53 -36.17 -10.86
CA PHE A 602 13.16 -35.21 -11.92
C PHE A 602 11.97 -35.73 -12.76
N GLU A 603 12.07 -36.97 -13.24
CA GLU A 603 11.02 -37.63 -14.01
C GLU A 603 9.69 -37.76 -13.25
N PHE A 604 9.75 -38.04 -11.94
CA PHE A 604 8.56 -38.07 -11.09
C PHE A 604 7.87 -36.68 -11.02
N VAL A 605 8.63 -35.62 -10.79
CA VAL A 605 8.09 -34.25 -10.79
C VAL A 605 7.44 -33.91 -12.14
N VAL A 606 8.14 -34.18 -13.23
CA VAL A 606 7.61 -33.96 -14.60
C VAL A 606 6.31 -34.71 -14.83
N ASN A 607 6.27 -35.97 -14.41
CA ASN A 607 5.06 -36.81 -14.57
C ASN A 607 3.88 -36.31 -13.74
N CYS A 608 4.12 -35.82 -12.53
CA CYS A 608 3.10 -35.19 -11.71
C CYS A 608 2.54 -33.94 -12.38
N VAL A 609 3.42 -33.02 -12.84
CA VAL A 609 2.99 -31.81 -13.56
C VAL A 609 2.22 -32.16 -14.82
N ARG A 610 2.67 -33.16 -15.60
CA ARG A 610 1.98 -33.67 -16.81
C ARG A 610 0.60 -34.21 -16.48
N ALA A 611 0.42 -34.84 -15.33
CA ALA A 611 -0.85 -35.38 -14.87
C ALA A 611 -1.77 -34.31 -14.22
N GLY A 612 -1.37 -33.03 -14.18
CA GLY A 612 -2.12 -31.98 -13.51
C GLY A 612 -2.16 -32.13 -11.98
N LYS A 613 -1.17 -32.78 -11.39
CA LYS A 613 -1.01 -33.00 -9.95
C LYS A 613 0.08 -32.07 -9.38
N PRO A 614 -0.27 -30.95 -8.71
CA PRO A 614 0.72 -30.12 -8.07
C PRO A 614 1.55 -30.91 -7.05
N VAL A 615 2.87 -30.75 -7.12
CA VAL A 615 3.82 -31.53 -6.33
C VAL A 615 4.52 -30.65 -5.28
N TYR A 616 4.58 -31.14 -4.04
CA TYR A 616 5.36 -30.55 -2.98
C TYR A 616 6.61 -31.39 -2.73
N PHE A 617 7.80 -30.81 -2.86
CA PHE A 617 9.05 -31.53 -2.59
C PHE A 617 9.81 -30.86 -1.40
N HIS A 618 10.40 -31.72 -0.58
CA HIS A 618 11.03 -31.26 0.66
C HIS A 618 12.17 -32.18 1.13
N CYS A 619 12.97 -31.66 2.06
CA CYS A 619 13.83 -32.45 2.93
C CYS A 619 13.48 -32.11 4.40
N ALA A 620 14.44 -32.11 5.32
CA ALA A 620 14.17 -31.73 6.71
C ALA A 620 13.84 -30.22 6.83
N ALA A 621 14.74 -29.35 6.38
CA ALA A 621 14.60 -27.89 6.48
C ALA A 621 14.15 -27.20 5.18
N GLY A 622 13.95 -27.96 4.09
CA GLY A 622 13.66 -27.37 2.78
C GLY A 622 14.83 -26.61 2.14
N ARG A 623 16.05 -26.78 2.64
CA ARG A 623 17.23 -26.00 2.21
C ARG A 623 18.11 -26.75 1.20
N ASP A 624 18.79 -27.81 1.62
CA ASP A 624 19.94 -28.37 0.91
C ASP A 624 19.54 -29.30 -0.24
N ARG A 625 18.96 -30.47 0.06
CA ARG A 625 18.46 -31.43 -0.95
C ARG A 625 17.33 -30.78 -1.77
N THR A 626 16.43 -30.10 -1.10
CA THR A 626 15.35 -29.32 -1.71
C THR A 626 15.89 -28.20 -2.60
N GLY A 627 16.86 -27.43 -2.12
CA GLY A 627 17.50 -26.36 -2.91
C GLY A 627 18.25 -26.91 -4.12
N THR A 628 18.90 -28.08 -4.01
CA THR A 628 19.56 -28.74 -5.13
C THR A 628 18.55 -29.12 -6.23
N LEU A 629 17.43 -29.75 -5.86
CA LEU A 629 16.37 -30.09 -6.83
C LEU A 629 15.75 -28.82 -7.43
N ALA A 630 15.51 -27.77 -6.63
CA ALA A 630 14.98 -26.50 -7.13
C ALA A 630 15.91 -25.87 -8.20
N VAL A 631 17.22 -25.87 -7.97
CA VAL A 631 18.21 -25.38 -8.95
C VAL A 631 18.13 -26.17 -10.27
N LEU A 632 17.99 -27.50 -10.22
CA LEU A 632 17.85 -28.32 -11.42
C LEU A 632 16.56 -28.03 -12.18
N LEU A 633 15.42 -27.86 -11.46
CA LEU A 633 14.13 -27.56 -12.06
C LEU A 633 14.12 -26.12 -12.66
N LEU A 634 14.52 -25.12 -11.89
CA LEU A 634 14.55 -23.71 -12.34
C LEU A 634 15.55 -23.50 -13.48
N GLY A 635 16.74 -24.13 -13.41
CA GLY A 635 17.71 -24.07 -14.49
C GLY A 635 17.21 -24.71 -15.78
N THR A 636 16.46 -25.81 -15.70
CA THR A 636 15.78 -26.42 -16.86
C THR A 636 14.79 -25.45 -17.52
N LEU A 637 14.11 -24.64 -16.73
CA LEU A 637 13.20 -23.61 -17.20
C LEU A 637 13.90 -22.34 -17.70
N GLY A 638 15.23 -22.27 -17.59
CA GLY A 638 16.03 -21.14 -18.04
C GLY A 638 16.01 -19.92 -17.11
N VAL A 639 15.66 -20.11 -15.85
CA VAL A 639 15.71 -19.05 -14.83
C VAL A 639 17.15 -18.58 -14.66
N SER A 640 17.35 -17.28 -14.46
CA SER A 640 18.68 -16.68 -14.36
C SER A 640 19.50 -17.26 -13.19
N GLU A 641 20.81 -17.26 -13.33
CA GLU A 641 21.72 -17.73 -12.28
C GLU A 641 21.55 -16.92 -10.98
N SER A 642 21.35 -15.60 -11.11
CA SER A 642 21.04 -14.72 -9.98
C SER A 642 19.74 -15.10 -9.28
N ASP A 643 18.69 -15.39 -10.02
CA ASP A 643 17.37 -15.71 -9.44
C ASP A 643 17.35 -17.11 -8.81
N MET A 644 18.06 -18.08 -9.41
CA MET A 644 18.26 -19.40 -8.77
C MET A 644 19.03 -19.28 -7.45
N ALA A 645 20.02 -18.38 -7.37
CA ALA A 645 20.76 -18.12 -6.14
C ALA A 645 19.86 -17.43 -5.11
N LYS A 646 19.06 -16.44 -5.52
CA LYS A 646 18.06 -15.81 -4.64
C LYS A 646 17.07 -16.83 -4.10
N ASP A 647 16.49 -17.69 -4.97
CA ASP A 647 15.58 -18.74 -4.51
C ASP A 647 16.24 -19.65 -3.47
N TYR A 648 17.50 -20.01 -3.66
CA TYR A 648 18.21 -20.82 -2.67
C TYR A 648 18.38 -20.08 -1.34
N GLU A 649 18.76 -18.81 -1.38
CA GLU A 649 19.02 -17.98 -0.20
C GLU A 649 17.76 -17.60 0.59
N LEU A 650 16.57 -17.58 -0.02
CA LEU A 650 15.31 -17.36 0.68
C LEU A 650 15.12 -18.26 1.91
N THR A 651 15.79 -19.40 1.94
CA THR A 651 15.81 -20.28 3.12
C THR A 651 16.30 -19.58 4.40
N TYR A 652 17.09 -18.51 4.28
CA TYR A 652 17.62 -17.78 5.44
C TYR A 652 16.59 -16.88 6.13
N PHE A 653 15.48 -16.59 5.49
CA PHE A 653 14.33 -15.96 6.13
C PHE A 653 13.57 -16.92 7.05
N SER A 654 13.78 -18.23 6.91
CA SER A 654 13.12 -19.25 7.72
C SER A 654 13.91 -19.58 8.99
N PRO A 655 13.24 -19.74 10.15
CA PRO A 655 13.88 -20.12 11.41
C PRO A 655 14.28 -21.59 11.40
N SER A 656 15.40 -21.90 10.73
CA SER A 656 15.97 -23.25 10.69
C SER A 656 17.01 -23.42 11.80
N GLU A 657 16.83 -24.40 12.65
CA GLU A 657 17.80 -24.75 13.72
C GLU A 657 19.22 -25.00 13.17
N TRP A 658 19.33 -25.37 11.89
CA TRP A 658 20.61 -25.66 11.22
C TRP A 658 21.33 -24.40 10.73
N SER A 659 20.62 -23.31 10.53
CA SER A 659 21.18 -22.02 10.10
C SER A 659 21.59 -21.16 11.27
N MET A 660 21.24 -21.58 12.49
CA MET A 660 21.40 -20.80 13.72
C MET A 660 22.34 -21.49 14.69
N SER A 661 23.15 -20.67 15.32
CA SER A 661 23.96 -21.09 16.48
C SER A 661 23.53 -20.30 17.71
N LYS A 662 23.59 -20.95 18.87
CA LYS A 662 23.39 -20.26 20.15
C LYS A 662 24.50 -19.23 20.35
N LYS A 663 24.11 -17.98 20.61
CA LYS A 663 25.05 -16.90 20.91
C LYS A 663 25.80 -17.20 22.19
N LYS A 664 27.11 -16.99 22.19
CA LYS A 664 27.97 -17.10 23.36
C LYS A 664 28.48 -15.73 23.77
N ASP A 665 28.72 -15.54 25.05
CA ASP A 665 29.42 -14.38 25.61
C ASP A 665 30.97 -14.53 25.43
N ASP A 666 31.71 -13.52 25.86
CA ASP A 666 33.17 -13.50 25.75
C ASP A 666 33.86 -14.57 26.61
N ASN A 667 33.11 -15.25 27.50
CA ASN A 667 33.59 -16.34 28.34
C ASN A 667 33.14 -17.72 27.81
N ASP A 668 32.64 -17.80 26.57
CA ASP A 668 32.18 -19.02 25.90
C ASP A 668 30.89 -19.64 26.51
N ASN A 669 30.14 -18.89 27.35
CA ASN A 669 28.85 -19.34 27.90
C ASN A 669 27.70 -18.99 26.93
N TYR A 670 26.72 -19.88 26.84
CA TYR A 670 25.51 -19.59 26.04
C TYR A 670 24.67 -18.48 26.67
N MET A 671 24.45 -17.43 25.90
CA MET A 671 23.59 -16.29 26.29
C MET A 671 22.13 -16.67 26.32
N LYS A 672 21.39 -16.10 27.26
CA LYS A 672 19.94 -16.24 27.38
C LYS A 672 19.28 -14.87 27.47
N ASP A 673 18.03 -14.78 26.99
CA ASP A 673 17.18 -13.60 27.15
C ASP A 673 16.63 -13.48 28.59
N GLU A 674 15.88 -12.45 28.85
CA GLU A 674 15.23 -12.19 30.16
C GLU A 674 14.25 -13.27 30.60
N ASN A 675 13.73 -14.06 29.64
CA ASN A 675 12.81 -15.20 29.88
C ASN A 675 13.54 -16.53 30.01
N GLY A 676 14.89 -16.55 29.97
CA GLY A 676 15.71 -17.74 30.11
C GLY A 676 15.89 -18.55 28.82
N ASN A 677 15.40 -18.08 27.68
CA ASN A 677 15.57 -18.73 26.39
C ASN A 677 16.95 -18.45 25.81
N TYR A 678 17.52 -19.39 25.07
CA TYR A 678 18.80 -19.17 24.41
C TYR A 678 18.65 -18.13 23.29
N ILE A 679 19.59 -17.15 23.25
CA ILE A 679 19.72 -16.19 22.15
C ILE A 679 20.46 -16.88 21.01
N TYR A 680 19.95 -16.75 19.79
CA TYR A 680 20.52 -17.33 18.59
C TYR A 680 21.06 -16.26 17.65
N TYR A 681 22.04 -16.63 16.83
CA TYR A 681 22.52 -15.80 15.73
C TYR A 681 22.71 -16.66 14.47
N TYR A 682 22.70 -16.01 13.31
CA TYR A 682 23.01 -16.68 12.05
C TYR A 682 24.46 -17.14 11.99
N ASN A 683 24.67 -18.41 11.73
CA ASN A 683 26.00 -18.98 11.53
C ASN A 683 26.38 -18.89 10.04
N HIS A 684 26.96 -17.77 9.65
CA HIS A 684 27.42 -17.49 8.29
C HIS A 684 28.34 -18.58 7.70
N THR A 685 29.14 -19.23 8.51
CA THR A 685 30.11 -20.22 8.03
C THR A 685 29.47 -21.50 7.52
N ARG A 686 28.23 -21.83 7.95
CA ARG A 686 27.51 -23.02 7.48
C ARG A 686 26.74 -22.77 6.19
N CYS A 687 26.54 -21.53 5.81
CA CYS A 687 25.66 -21.12 4.74
C CYS A 687 26.36 -20.88 3.40
N ASN A 688 27.63 -20.49 3.42
CA ASN A 688 28.38 -20.02 2.25
C ASN A 688 28.81 -21.11 1.24
N TYR A 689 28.57 -22.39 1.49
CA TYR A 689 29.11 -23.44 0.65
C TYR A 689 28.11 -24.17 -0.25
N SER A 690 26.82 -23.98 0.01
CA SER A 690 25.79 -24.85 -0.56
C SER A 690 25.54 -24.60 -2.05
N TYR A 691 25.08 -23.39 -2.41
CA TYR A 691 24.79 -23.06 -3.80
C TYR A 691 26.04 -23.03 -4.70
N PRO A 692 27.15 -22.37 -4.32
CA PRO A 692 28.39 -22.44 -5.08
C PRO A 692 28.92 -23.87 -5.29
N SER A 693 28.70 -24.75 -4.32
CA SER A 693 29.12 -26.17 -4.41
C SER A 693 28.31 -26.93 -5.47
N ILE A 694 27.00 -26.74 -5.53
CA ILE A 694 26.13 -27.31 -6.55
C ILE A 694 26.59 -26.82 -7.94
N ARG A 695 26.74 -25.50 -8.09
CA ARG A 695 27.22 -24.87 -9.32
C ARG A 695 28.55 -25.45 -9.79
N LYS A 696 29.55 -25.49 -8.90
CA LYS A 696 30.87 -26.04 -9.20
C LYS A 696 30.77 -27.50 -9.68
N THR A 697 29.91 -28.30 -9.07
CA THR A 697 29.74 -29.71 -9.43
C THR A 697 29.15 -29.86 -10.82
N ILE A 698 28.11 -29.10 -11.17
CA ILE A 698 27.53 -29.08 -12.51
C ILE A 698 28.57 -28.65 -13.55
N PHE A 699 29.36 -27.59 -13.25
CA PHE A 699 30.44 -27.13 -14.14
C PHE A 699 31.54 -28.17 -14.35
N ASN A 700 31.87 -28.95 -13.33
CA ASN A 700 32.88 -30.02 -13.42
C ASN A 700 32.41 -31.25 -14.21
N GLN A 701 31.10 -31.45 -14.29
CA GLN A 701 30.50 -32.62 -15.00
C GLN A 701 30.08 -32.30 -16.42
N THR A 702 30.15 -31.03 -16.85
CA THR A 702 29.72 -30.58 -18.17
C THR A 702 30.80 -29.71 -18.83
N ASP A 703 30.92 -29.77 -20.15
CA ASP A 703 32.04 -29.23 -20.90
C ASP A 703 31.95 -27.71 -21.22
N SER A 704 30.74 -27.23 -21.57
CA SER A 704 30.55 -25.86 -22.08
C SER A 704 29.12 -25.37 -21.93
N GLY A 705 28.93 -24.07 -22.01
CA GLY A 705 27.63 -23.40 -21.99
C GLY A 705 27.34 -22.61 -20.71
N THR A 706 26.24 -21.87 -20.73
CA THR A 706 25.69 -21.18 -19.56
C THR A 706 25.32 -22.15 -18.46
N TYR A 707 25.07 -21.68 -17.25
CA TYR A 707 24.71 -22.59 -16.14
C TYR A 707 23.43 -23.37 -16.45
N GLN A 708 22.45 -22.74 -17.05
CA GLN A 708 21.18 -23.36 -17.45
C GLN A 708 21.41 -24.47 -18.50
N GLU A 709 22.21 -24.18 -19.52
CA GLU A 709 22.55 -25.18 -20.55
C GLU A 709 23.33 -26.35 -19.95
N ARG A 710 24.22 -26.11 -18.97
CA ARG A 710 24.95 -27.14 -18.27
C ARG A 710 24.05 -28.00 -17.39
N ILE A 711 23.02 -27.42 -16.75
CA ILE A 711 22.00 -28.18 -16.01
C ILE A 711 21.27 -29.12 -16.96
N VAL A 712 20.84 -28.65 -18.12
CA VAL A 712 20.17 -29.49 -19.14
C VAL A 712 21.10 -30.59 -19.64
N LYS A 713 22.37 -30.28 -19.96
CA LYS A 713 23.38 -31.27 -20.35
C LYS A 713 23.57 -32.32 -19.27
N TYR A 714 23.67 -31.93 -18.02
CA TYR A 714 23.78 -32.86 -16.90
C TYR A 714 22.58 -33.80 -16.82
N LEU A 715 21.34 -33.28 -16.94
CA LEU A 715 20.13 -34.08 -16.89
C LEU A 715 20.09 -35.13 -18.07
N LEU A 716 20.50 -34.69 -19.25
CA LEU A 716 20.61 -35.62 -20.42
C LEU A 716 21.71 -36.65 -20.18
N GLN A 717 22.87 -36.29 -19.64
CA GLN A 717 23.96 -37.22 -19.34
C GLN A 717 23.57 -38.33 -18.34
N ILE A 718 22.74 -37.99 -17.34
CA ILE A 718 22.23 -38.98 -16.37
C ILE A 718 21.03 -39.76 -16.90
N GLY A 719 20.61 -39.54 -18.16
CA GLY A 719 19.61 -40.30 -18.86
C GLY A 719 18.18 -39.78 -18.73
N VAL A 720 17.93 -38.52 -18.35
CA VAL A 720 16.63 -37.87 -18.52
C VAL A 720 16.36 -37.71 -20.00
N ALA A 721 15.17 -38.05 -20.45
CA ALA A 721 14.82 -37.93 -21.87
C ALA A 721 14.63 -36.46 -22.27
N GLN A 722 15.07 -36.05 -23.47
CA GLN A 722 14.84 -34.71 -24.01
C GLN A 722 13.35 -34.34 -23.97
N LYS A 723 12.49 -35.30 -24.29
CA LYS A 723 11.05 -35.13 -24.24
C LYS A 723 10.54 -34.69 -22.86
N ASP A 724 11.08 -35.21 -21.78
CA ASP A 724 10.65 -34.82 -20.41
C ASP A 724 11.06 -33.41 -20.10
N ILE A 725 12.25 -32.96 -20.56
CA ILE A 725 12.70 -31.58 -20.45
C ILE A 725 11.78 -30.63 -21.24
N ASP A 726 11.44 -31.00 -22.46
CA ASP A 726 10.61 -30.20 -23.35
C ASP A 726 9.15 -30.11 -22.83
N ASP A 727 8.59 -31.23 -22.37
CA ASP A 727 7.27 -31.29 -21.75
C ASP A 727 7.23 -30.41 -20.45
N PHE A 728 8.27 -30.51 -19.61
CA PHE A 728 8.36 -29.73 -18.41
C PHE A 728 8.39 -28.20 -18.69
N ARG A 729 9.17 -27.81 -19.70
CA ARG A 729 9.20 -26.42 -20.18
C ARG A 729 7.84 -25.96 -20.71
N ALA A 730 7.20 -26.81 -21.53
CA ALA A 730 5.91 -26.47 -22.11
C ALA A 730 4.78 -26.34 -21.06
N LEU A 731 4.86 -27.12 -19.98
CA LEU A 731 3.86 -27.13 -18.91
C LEU A 731 4.10 -26.05 -17.84
N MET A 732 5.35 -25.63 -17.68
CA MET A 732 5.75 -24.71 -16.58
C MET A 732 5.99 -23.28 -17.04
N LEU A 733 6.05 -22.96 -18.35
CA LEU A 733 6.35 -21.61 -18.86
C LEU A 733 5.13 -21.01 -19.57
N GLU A 734 4.56 -19.98 -18.98
CA GLU A 734 3.41 -19.21 -19.48
C GLU A 734 3.74 -17.74 -19.82
#